data_446f202dc6a1c43317f400e4a3d96792
#
_entry.id   446f202dc6a1c43317f400e4a3d96792
#
_cell.length_a   1.000
_cell.length_b   1.000
_cell.length_c   1.000
_cell.angle_alpha   90.00
_cell.angle_beta   90.00
_cell.angle_gamma   90.00
#
_symmetry.space_group_name_H-M   'P 1'
#
loop_
_entity.id
_entity.type
_entity.pdbx_description
1 polymer ?
#
loop_
_entity_poly.entity_id
_entity_poly.type
_entity_poly.pdbx_seq_one_letter_code
_entity_poly.pdbx_strand_id
1 'polypeptide(L)'
;MDHIFLILNKSISIEKRGCVVNIFVASWFFPPATSSEGIVTYKLLRNSRYQYDVFSSTSRQWGYKATMEFGDEKNIHCYTIATDDIDEWVKAGVEQFERLYPKQKYTCIMTRSMPPESILVGMQIKKKYPQVKWIASLGDPIANNPYEIKAYINDCQTLTEAEKTGLKAALWSTDEELLRLWEKRPEEGIRLMCKLKRWENTVIQQADMIIAPTGRQLRYMSGPRGWQPKYLVVPHSFDPGFYKKENNSVKDKLVFSFIGYSDTFLRSLEPFVRAVRYLKENQSPFLKRLDMRFIGNNPRAIQDMVLNYYLDDVIHFQEGVDYYQSLALMQGSDWLLHVDAFFPELTPGGSIFFAGKLADYMGAGKPIFALTGAGSPADEIVKKAGGVSVVPWETAGIANRLEEILSSAEEKPEINERYVTQYSADHAAALFDKKVEELCGLSCWEPRVRKWPQCRRSNPEKLMTICVPSYNVGRYLERCLRTLINHEYAADIEVLVVDDGSKDYTAQIAKAFEDRYPGIVRLIQKENGGHGSTINRAIKEGIGRYFMVVDGDDWVDSEQFEKLLAKIKIRQIDTDIISSNYHEINMETGICTLCEQQVQVEYFEAVPFEKLDLENIYFTLASTLIKLSVLRQVNQSLQEHTFYVDVEYILFPVPYLKDVTFVKYCIYKYCRGNTEQSVYIPTMVKRYDHHERVMKSVLKYKQEHPTSKAQRIYYNAILKRHLYTHYALFMVYDEDKKHGYEIGKRFDAFLRETDPELARWVAKSVPMVRIARRYGFDYDRVKRSLSVKLLHLKDRMKNKFKSSMKIRRLVYNHFTVRIGKMQFFTEGRGKAIKAKLRKFCGFKTV
;
A
#
# COMPACT_ATOMS: atom_id res chain seq x y z
N MET A 1 54.27 33.53 6.03
CA MET A 1 53.65 32.81 4.90
C MET A 1 52.54 31.85 5.36
N ASP A 2 52.37 31.62 6.66
CA ASP A 2 51.38 30.65 7.19
C ASP A 2 49.95 31.22 7.38
N HIS A 3 49.78 32.51 7.26
CA HIS A 3 48.45 33.14 7.35
C HIS A 3 47.71 33.27 6.00
N ILE A 4 48.38 33.04 4.86
CA ILE A 4 47.77 33.07 3.53
C ILE A 4 47.28 31.68 3.13
N PHE A 5 47.85 30.58 3.70
CA PHE A 5 47.39 29.20 3.47
C PHE A 5 46.09 28.85 4.23
N LEU A 6 45.75 29.58 5.31
CA LEU A 6 44.51 29.36 6.07
C LEU A 6 43.27 30.08 5.45
N ILE A 7 43.51 31.09 4.61
CA ILE A 7 42.43 31.85 3.93
C ILE A 7 42.10 31.20 2.58
N LEU A 8 43.03 30.50 1.95
CA LEU A 8 42.77 29.80 0.68
C LEU A 8 42.11 28.43 0.86
N ASN A 9 42.23 27.81 2.04
CA ASN A 9 41.53 26.57 2.37
C ASN A 9 40.11 26.76 2.96
N LYS A 10 39.67 28.00 3.18
CA LYS A 10 38.26 28.31 3.54
C LYS A 10 37.39 28.71 2.34
N SER A 11 37.93 28.73 1.14
CA SER A 11 37.23 29.19 -0.06
C SER A 11 36.95 28.07 -1.08
N ILE A 12 37.26 26.80 -0.77
CA ILE A 12 36.96 25.67 -1.66
C ILE A 12 36.21 24.60 -0.85
N SER A 13 35.09 24.98 -0.23
CA SER A 13 33.99 24.09 0.06
C SER A 13 32.69 24.81 -0.29
N ILE A 14 32.59 25.32 -1.51
CA ILE A 14 31.29 25.44 -2.16
C ILE A 14 30.93 24.00 -2.50
N GLU A 15 30.30 23.31 -1.57
CA GLU A 15 29.42 22.19 -1.89
C GLU A 15 28.52 22.70 -3.02
N LYS A 16 28.72 22.20 -4.23
CA LYS A 16 27.71 22.25 -5.28
C LYS A 16 26.52 21.47 -4.72
N ARG A 17 25.66 22.14 -3.97
CA ARG A 17 24.28 21.71 -3.73
C ARG A 17 23.67 21.61 -5.11
N GLY A 18 23.60 20.39 -5.63
CA GLY A 18 22.80 20.11 -6.81
C GLY A 18 21.40 20.70 -6.55
N CYS A 19 20.87 21.53 -7.46
CA CYS A 19 19.53 22.06 -7.33
C CYS A 19 18.56 20.89 -7.21
N VAL A 20 18.02 20.66 -6.03
CA VAL A 20 16.94 19.69 -5.82
C VAL A 20 15.70 20.29 -6.48
N VAL A 21 15.22 19.68 -7.55
CA VAL A 21 13.95 20.07 -8.18
C VAL A 21 12.83 19.48 -7.36
N ASN A 22 12.03 20.33 -6.75
CA ASN A 22 10.81 19.95 -6.07
C ASN A 22 9.63 20.16 -6.99
N ILE A 23 8.78 19.16 -7.14
CA ILE A 23 7.60 19.18 -8.01
C ILE A 23 6.36 18.93 -7.17
N PHE A 24 5.39 19.84 -7.22
CA PHE A 24 4.07 19.59 -6.66
C PHE A 24 3.23 18.84 -7.69
N VAL A 25 2.56 17.76 -7.27
CA VAL A 25 1.73 16.92 -8.16
C VAL A 25 0.29 16.95 -7.67
N ALA A 26 -0.63 17.38 -8.52
CA ALA A 26 -2.06 17.26 -8.27
C ALA A 26 -2.62 16.09 -9.09
N SER A 27 -2.98 15.01 -8.42
CA SER A 27 -3.51 13.78 -9.01
C SER A 27 -4.64 13.26 -8.13
N TRP A 28 -5.88 13.31 -8.61
CA TRP A 28 -7.02 12.79 -7.84
C TRP A 28 -6.83 11.34 -7.44
N PHE A 29 -6.48 10.50 -8.40
CA PHE A 29 -6.11 9.13 -8.16
C PHE A 29 -4.61 9.04 -7.91
N PHE A 30 -4.26 8.67 -6.72
CA PHE A 30 -2.91 8.27 -6.38
C PHE A 30 -3.02 7.22 -5.28
N PRO A 31 -2.15 6.26 -5.26
CA PRO A 31 -2.22 5.21 -4.26
C PRO A 31 -2.29 5.76 -2.80
N PRO A 32 -3.03 5.12 -1.86
CA PRO A 32 -3.67 3.80 -1.95
C PRO A 32 -4.98 3.75 -2.74
N ALA A 33 -5.61 4.90 -3.08
CA ALA A 33 -6.77 4.93 -3.96
C ALA A 33 -6.31 4.72 -5.40
N THR A 34 -6.46 3.51 -5.94
CA THR A 34 -5.89 3.12 -7.21
C THR A 34 -6.90 3.08 -8.35
N SER A 35 -6.61 3.89 -9.34
CA SER A 35 -7.00 3.65 -10.72
C SER A 35 -5.75 3.27 -11.53
N SER A 36 -5.92 2.82 -12.76
CA SER A 36 -4.81 2.63 -13.70
C SER A 36 -3.95 3.91 -13.82
N GLU A 37 -4.57 5.08 -13.74
CA GLU A 37 -3.94 6.39 -13.81
C GLU A 37 -3.03 6.67 -12.60
N GLY A 38 -3.50 6.33 -11.39
CA GLY A 38 -2.70 6.44 -10.18
C GLY A 38 -1.46 5.56 -10.22
N ILE A 39 -1.61 4.31 -10.68
CA ILE A 39 -0.51 3.35 -10.81
C ILE A 39 0.52 3.81 -11.85
N VAL A 40 0.09 4.29 -13.00
CA VAL A 40 0.98 4.82 -14.04
C VAL A 40 1.76 6.02 -13.53
N THR A 41 1.09 6.95 -12.86
CA THR A 41 1.73 8.13 -12.27
C THR A 41 2.76 7.72 -11.22
N TYR A 42 2.40 6.82 -10.33
CA TYR A 42 3.32 6.32 -9.31
C TYR A 42 4.56 5.66 -9.89
N LYS A 43 4.42 4.76 -10.88
CA LYS A 43 5.57 4.13 -11.55
C LYS A 43 6.53 5.17 -12.13
N LEU A 44 6.00 6.24 -12.72
CA LEU A 44 6.81 7.33 -13.26
C LEU A 44 7.55 8.07 -12.14
N LEU A 45 6.84 8.53 -11.09
CA LEU A 45 7.42 9.36 -10.05
C LEU A 45 8.44 8.61 -9.20
N ARG A 46 8.18 7.35 -8.84
CA ARG A 46 9.12 6.57 -8.02
C ARG A 46 10.45 6.28 -8.70
N ASN A 47 10.46 6.19 -10.03
CA ASN A 47 11.66 5.95 -10.83
C ASN A 47 12.34 7.26 -11.28
N SER A 48 11.73 8.41 -11.02
CA SER A 48 12.31 9.73 -11.27
C SER A 48 13.26 10.16 -10.15
N ARG A 49 14.21 11.01 -10.47
CA ARG A 49 15.22 11.53 -9.53
C ARG A 49 14.79 12.75 -8.72
N TYR A 50 13.62 13.32 -9.00
CA TYR A 50 13.13 14.54 -8.36
C TYR A 50 12.35 14.24 -7.08
N GLN A 51 12.10 15.30 -6.29
CA GLN A 51 11.27 15.23 -5.09
C GLN A 51 9.84 15.64 -5.44
N TYR A 52 8.87 14.92 -4.93
CA TYR A 52 7.47 15.09 -5.23
C TYR A 52 6.64 15.24 -3.97
N ASP A 53 5.85 16.32 -3.93
CA ASP A 53 4.75 16.46 -2.99
C ASP A 53 3.46 16.19 -3.76
N VAL A 54 2.82 15.05 -3.52
CA VAL A 54 1.63 14.59 -4.25
C VAL A 54 0.37 14.88 -3.45
N PHE A 55 -0.53 15.67 -4.02
CA PHE A 55 -1.84 15.92 -3.46
C PHE A 55 -2.89 15.05 -4.18
N SER A 56 -3.62 14.23 -3.41
CA SER A 56 -4.57 13.27 -3.95
C SER A 56 -5.84 13.13 -3.10
N SER A 57 -6.83 12.38 -3.59
CA SER A 57 -8.06 12.06 -2.87
C SER A 57 -8.03 10.65 -2.29
N THR A 58 -8.69 10.47 -1.14
CA THR A 58 -9.01 9.16 -0.57
C THR A 58 -10.46 8.75 -0.84
N SER A 59 -11.11 9.41 -1.80
CA SER A 59 -12.48 9.12 -2.20
C SER A 59 -12.68 7.66 -2.63
N ARG A 60 -13.83 7.09 -2.21
CA ARG A 60 -14.28 5.75 -2.62
C ARG A 60 -15.39 5.79 -3.68
N GLN A 61 -15.70 6.97 -4.22
CA GLN A 61 -16.86 7.25 -5.07
C GLN A 61 -16.96 6.35 -6.30
N TRP A 62 -15.85 5.87 -6.83
CA TRP A 62 -15.80 5.05 -8.05
C TRP A 62 -15.72 3.55 -7.78
N GLY A 63 -16.05 3.10 -6.56
CA GLY A 63 -16.01 1.68 -6.19
C GLY A 63 -14.60 1.08 -6.13
N TYR A 64 -13.55 1.89 -6.21
CA TYR A 64 -12.18 1.42 -6.13
C TYR A 64 -11.84 1.04 -4.69
N LYS A 65 -11.52 -0.23 -4.49
CA LYS A 65 -10.90 -0.71 -3.25
C LYS A 65 -9.44 -0.25 -3.24
N ALA A 66 -8.91 0.08 -2.06
CA ALA A 66 -7.48 0.28 -1.90
C ALA A 66 -6.76 -1.04 -2.25
N THR A 67 -6.16 -1.10 -3.44
CA THR A 67 -5.55 -2.33 -3.97
C THR A 67 -4.04 -2.26 -3.99
N MET A 68 -3.45 -1.14 -3.58
CA MET A 68 -2.01 -0.94 -3.56
C MET A 68 -1.62 -0.03 -2.41
N GLU A 69 -0.78 -0.51 -1.54
CA GLU A 69 -0.18 0.28 -0.47
C GLU A 69 1.28 0.61 -0.84
N PHE A 70 1.73 1.80 -0.42
CA PHE A 70 3.07 2.29 -0.74
C PHE A 70 4.07 2.02 0.36
N GLY A 71 5.31 1.83 -0.06
CA GLY A 71 6.47 2.19 0.73
C GLY A 71 6.63 3.72 0.82
N ASP A 72 7.27 4.21 1.87
CA ASP A 72 7.74 5.60 1.94
C ASP A 72 8.84 5.76 0.87
N GLU A 73 8.44 6.13 -0.33
CA GLU A 73 9.40 6.50 -1.37
C GLU A 73 10.08 7.79 -0.94
N LYS A 74 11.40 7.78 -0.79
CA LYS A 74 12.19 8.95 -0.31
C LYS A 74 11.93 10.22 -1.12
N ASN A 75 11.47 10.08 -2.34
CA ASN A 75 11.22 11.17 -3.25
C ASN A 75 9.73 11.50 -3.42
N ILE A 76 8.81 10.85 -2.69
CA ILE A 76 7.37 11.09 -2.80
C ILE A 76 6.77 11.30 -1.42
N HIS A 77 6.22 12.50 -1.18
CA HIS A 77 5.44 12.81 0.01
C HIS A 77 3.97 12.99 -0.37
N CYS A 78 3.07 12.25 0.26
CA CYS A 78 1.66 12.28 -0.08
C CYS A 78 0.85 13.12 0.92
N TYR A 79 -0.03 13.96 0.37
CA TYR A 79 -1.03 14.73 1.09
C TYR A 79 -2.41 14.35 0.55
N THR A 80 -3.32 13.93 1.40
CA THR A 80 -4.63 13.43 0.99
C THR A 80 -5.76 14.19 1.66
N ILE A 81 -6.87 14.33 0.94
CA ILE A 81 -8.14 14.80 1.49
C ILE A 81 -9.22 13.75 1.23
N ALA A 82 -10.07 13.52 2.24
CA ALA A 82 -11.21 12.61 2.12
C ALA A 82 -12.44 13.41 1.67
N THR A 83 -12.56 13.62 0.37
CA THR A 83 -13.73 14.25 -0.23
C THR A 83 -14.13 13.54 -1.52
N ASP A 84 -15.44 13.50 -1.79
CA ASP A 84 -16.02 13.06 -3.05
C ASP A 84 -16.39 14.27 -3.94
N ASP A 85 -16.27 15.50 -3.41
CA ASP A 85 -16.49 16.74 -4.12
C ASP A 85 -15.20 17.20 -4.82
N ILE A 86 -15.22 17.20 -6.15
CA ILE A 86 -14.07 17.58 -6.97
C ILE A 86 -13.73 19.07 -6.85
N ASP A 87 -14.72 19.95 -6.68
CA ASP A 87 -14.48 21.39 -6.53
C ASP A 87 -13.83 21.69 -5.17
N GLU A 88 -14.25 20.98 -4.11
CA GLU A 88 -13.59 21.05 -2.80
C GLU A 88 -12.13 20.57 -2.92
N TRP A 89 -11.90 19.46 -3.64
CA TRP A 89 -10.54 18.94 -3.84
C TRP A 89 -9.65 19.91 -4.60
N VAL A 90 -10.16 20.51 -5.67
CA VAL A 90 -9.41 21.52 -6.45
C VAL A 90 -9.01 22.69 -5.57
N LYS A 91 -9.93 23.22 -4.76
CA LYS A 91 -9.65 24.30 -3.82
C LYS A 91 -8.60 23.91 -2.79
N ALA A 92 -8.77 22.75 -2.17
CA ALA A 92 -7.82 22.24 -1.17
C ALA A 92 -6.44 21.98 -1.78
N GLY A 93 -6.36 21.56 -3.04
CA GLY A 93 -5.10 21.35 -3.76
C GLY A 93 -4.32 22.64 -3.97
N VAL A 94 -5.00 23.74 -4.28
CA VAL A 94 -4.39 25.07 -4.39
C VAL A 94 -3.92 25.57 -3.02
N GLU A 95 -4.75 25.43 -1.99
CA GLU A 95 -4.41 25.81 -0.61
C GLU A 95 -3.20 24.99 -0.08
N GLN A 96 -3.15 23.72 -0.39
CA GLN A 96 -2.02 22.84 -0.03
C GLN A 96 -0.72 23.29 -0.71
N PHE A 97 -0.77 23.59 -2.01
CA PHE A 97 0.37 24.16 -2.71
C PHE A 97 0.85 25.45 -2.03
N GLU A 98 -0.05 26.40 -1.76
CA GLU A 98 0.27 27.68 -1.15
C GLU A 98 0.88 27.52 0.25
N ARG A 99 0.43 26.55 1.03
CA ARG A 99 0.99 26.23 2.34
C ARG A 99 2.43 25.71 2.27
N LEU A 100 2.73 24.92 1.25
CA LEU A 100 4.04 24.29 1.10
C LEU A 100 5.05 25.16 0.33
N TYR A 101 4.58 25.95 -0.64
CA TYR A 101 5.42 26.74 -1.55
C TYR A 101 6.51 27.60 -0.88
N PRO A 102 6.24 28.31 0.24
CA PRO A 102 7.27 29.14 0.90
C PRO A 102 8.49 28.34 1.36
N LYS A 103 8.31 27.07 1.73
CA LYS A 103 9.36 26.16 2.20
C LYS A 103 10.00 25.38 1.05
N GLN A 104 9.18 24.82 0.18
CA GLN A 104 9.62 23.89 -0.87
C GLN A 104 10.11 24.60 -2.14
N LYS A 105 9.64 25.84 -2.38
CA LYS A 105 10.01 26.64 -3.58
C LYS A 105 9.91 25.82 -4.86
N TYR A 106 8.73 25.23 -5.10
CA TYR A 106 8.49 24.37 -6.28
C TYR A 106 8.91 25.04 -7.58
N THR A 107 9.72 24.36 -8.35
CA THR A 107 10.10 24.79 -9.70
C THR A 107 9.01 24.44 -10.70
N CYS A 108 8.33 23.32 -10.48
CA CYS A 108 7.26 22.81 -11.33
C CYS A 108 6.04 22.39 -10.53
N ILE A 109 4.89 22.48 -11.18
CA ILE A 109 3.67 21.75 -10.80
C ILE A 109 3.31 20.78 -11.93
N MET A 110 2.90 19.57 -11.57
CA MET A 110 2.36 18.57 -12.50
C MET A 110 0.90 18.30 -12.15
N THR A 111 0.03 18.30 -13.15
CA THR A 111 -1.38 17.89 -12.99
C THR A 111 -1.66 16.64 -13.81
N ARG A 112 -2.41 15.68 -13.25
CA ARG A 112 -2.85 14.47 -13.93
C ARG A 112 -4.34 14.56 -14.24
N SER A 113 -4.73 14.44 -15.52
CA SER A 113 -6.06 14.77 -16.03
C SER A 113 -7.14 13.69 -15.86
N MET A 114 -7.08 12.88 -14.82
CA MET A 114 -8.18 11.95 -14.51
C MET A 114 -8.57 12.11 -13.04
N PRO A 115 -9.70 12.69 -12.71
CA PRO A 115 -10.69 13.32 -13.61
C PRO A 115 -10.16 14.61 -14.25
N PRO A 116 -10.79 15.10 -15.34
CA PRO A 116 -10.30 16.26 -16.08
C PRO A 116 -10.23 17.55 -15.25
N GLU A 117 -11.04 17.71 -14.22
CA GLU A 117 -11.03 18.84 -13.28
C GLU A 117 -9.68 19.01 -12.55
N SER A 118 -8.88 17.96 -12.43
CA SER A 118 -7.55 18.03 -11.79
C SER A 118 -6.64 19.08 -12.43
N ILE A 119 -6.86 19.42 -13.71
CA ILE A 119 -6.11 20.47 -14.40
C ILE A 119 -6.38 21.87 -13.84
N LEU A 120 -7.56 22.08 -13.19
CA LEU A 120 -7.93 23.37 -12.61
C LEU A 120 -6.98 23.80 -11.50
N VAL A 121 -6.39 22.85 -10.77
CA VAL A 121 -5.34 23.15 -9.78
C VAL A 121 -4.14 23.80 -10.48
N GLY A 122 -3.68 23.24 -11.60
CA GLY A 122 -2.59 23.80 -12.40
C GLY A 122 -2.92 25.16 -12.97
N MET A 123 -4.13 25.34 -13.52
CA MET A 123 -4.59 26.62 -14.07
C MET A 123 -4.61 27.72 -13.02
N GLN A 124 -5.14 27.45 -11.82
CA GLN A 124 -5.20 28.42 -10.75
C GLN A 124 -3.82 28.80 -10.21
N ILE A 125 -2.96 27.79 -10.00
CA ILE A 125 -1.58 28.02 -9.54
C ILE A 125 -0.79 28.78 -10.61
N LYS A 126 -0.86 28.41 -11.87
CA LYS A 126 -0.15 29.09 -12.96
C LYS A 126 -0.56 30.56 -13.10
N LYS A 127 -1.86 30.86 -12.90
CA LYS A 127 -2.38 32.24 -12.89
C LYS A 127 -1.79 33.05 -11.74
N LYS A 128 -1.65 32.48 -10.54
CA LYS A 128 -1.16 33.16 -9.33
C LYS A 128 0.37 33.20 -9.25
N TYR A 129 1.04 32.17 -9.76
CA TYR A 129 2.48 31.97 -9.73
C TYR A 129 3.03 31.71 -11.15
N PRO A 130 3.08 32.73 -12.05
CA PRO A 130 3.46 32.55 -13.46
C PRO A 130 4.86 31.97 -13.68
N GLN A 131 5.76 32.17 -12.69
CA GLN A 131 7.14 31.65 -12.71
C GLN A 131 7.21 30.13 -12.51
N VAL A 132 6.24 29.51 -11.87
CA VAL A 132 6.20 28.06 -11.68
C VAL A 132 5.84 27.39 -13.00
N LYS A 133 6.63 26.44 -13.43
CA LYS A 133 6.40 25.70 -14.68
C LYS A 133 5.25 24.70 -14.50
N TRP A 134 4.32 24.69 -15.42
CA TRP A 134 3.19 23.78 -15.40
C TRP A 134 3.37 22.64 -16.41
N ILE A 135 3.36 21.42 -15.90
CA ILE A 135 3.40 20.16 -16.64
C ILE A 135 1.98 19.55 -16.60
N ALA A 136 1.30 19.51 -17.74
CA ALA A 136 0.00 18.86 -17.86
C ALA A 136 0.18 17.43 -18.37
N SER A 137 -0.04 16.44 -17.52
CA SER A 137 0.05 15.03 -17.88
C SER A 137 -1.35 14.49 -18.17
N LEU A 138 -1.60 14.13 -19.41
CA LEU A 138 -2.90 13.78 -19.96
C LEU A 138 -2.95 12.28 -20.27
N GLY A 139 -3.65 11.51 -19.41
CA GLY A 139 -3.88 10.09 -19.63
C GLY A 139 -4.77 9.84 -20.84
N ASP A 140 -5.88 10.60 -20.88
CA ASP A 140 -6.84 10.64 -21.97
C ASP A 140 -7.02 12.09 -22.47
N PRO A 141 -7.59 12.31 -23.66
CA PRO A 141 -8.00 13.65 -24.08
C PRO A 141 -8.98 14.28 -23.09
N ILE A 142 -8.79 15.56 -22.76
CA ILE A 142 -9.70 16.32 -21.88
C ILE A 142 -11.04 16.54 -22.55
N ALA A 143 -10.98 17.01 -23.78
CA ALA A 143 -12.14 17.11 -24.66
C ALA A 143 -11.96 16.17 -25.85
N ASN A 144 -13.00 15.97 -26.62
CA ASN A 144 -13.01 15.07 -27.77
C ASN A 144 -12.60 13.63 -27.42
N ASN A 145 -12.76 13.22 -26.16
CA ASN A 145 -12.57 11.83 -25.80
C ASN A 145 -13.55 10.97 -26.63
N PRO A 146 -13.07 9.96 -27.39
CA PRO A 146 -13.92 9.16 -28.25
C PRO A 146 -15.12 8.51 -27.55
N TYR A 147 -15.00 8.17 -26.26
CA TYR A 147 -16.11 7.67 -25.44
C TYR A 147 -17.21 8.70 -25.30
N GLU A 148 -16.86 9.94 -25.02
CA GLU A 148 -17.82 11.04 -24.80
C GLU A 148 -18.42 11.49 -26.12
N ILE A 149 -17.63 11.56 -27.21
CA ILE A 149 -18.13 11.87 -28.56
C ILE A 149 -19.19 10.85 -28.97
N LYS A 150 -18.91 9.57 -28.74
CA LYS A 150 -19.89 8.52 -29.02
C LYS A 150 -21.16 8.72 -28.20
N ALA A 151 -21.03 8.84 -26.88
CA ALA A 151 -22.18 8.92 -25.97
C ALA A 151 -23.01 10.21 -26.17
N TYR A 152 -22.37 11.37 -26.24
CA TYR A 152 -23.05 12.67 -26.20
C TYR A 152 -23.33 13.28 -27.59
N ILE A 153 -22.69 12.79 -28.62
CA ILE A 153 -22.92 13.29 -29.99
C ILE A 153 -23.50 12.22 -30.89
N ASN A 154 -22.77 11.12 -31.13
CA ASN A 154 -23.16 10.13 -32.11
C ASN A 154 -24.49 9.42 -31.71
N ASP A 155 -24.60 9.02 -30.45
CA ASP A 155 -25.74 8.30 -29.92
C ASP A 155 -26.87 9.27 -29.41
N CYS A 156 -26.63 10.60 -29.48
CA CYS A 156 -27.60 11.61 -29.05
C CYS A 156 -28.78 11.67 -30.03
N GLN A 157 -29.98 11.34 -29.55
CA GLN A 157 -31.18 11.31 -30.35
C GLN A 157 -31.84 12.70 -30.52
N THR A 158 -31.44 13.69 -29.72
CA THR A 158 -32.01 15.06 -29.80
C THR A 158 -31.32 15.92 -30.85
N LEU A 159 -30.16 15.49 -31.38
CA LEU A 159 -29.44 16.18 -32.43
C LEU A 159 -29.70 15.62 -33.81
N THR A 160 -29.95 16.50 -34.78
CA THR A 160 -29.90 16.17 -36.21
C THR A 160 -28.45 15.88 -36.65
N GLU A 161 -28.28 15.18 -37.76
CA GLU A 161 -26.95 14.91 -38.33
C GLU A 161 -26.17 16.18 -38.69
N ALA A 162 -26.83 17.24 -39.09
CA ALA A 162 -26.22 18.53 -39.35
C ALA A 162 -25.70 19.18 -38.04
N GLU A 163 -26.47 19.09 -36.96
CA GLU A 163 -26.08 19.59 -35.64
C GLU A 163 -24.92 18.76 -35.08
N LYS A 164 -24.95 17.43 -35.21
CA LYS A 164 -23.82 16.56 -34.83
C LYS A 164 -22.53 16.96 -35.54
N THR A 165 -22.63 17.21 -36.85
CA THR A 165 -21.51 17.67 -37.66
C THR A 165 -21.01 19.04 -37.21
N GLY A 166 -21.91 19.99 -36.95
CA GLY A 166 -21.57 21.33 -36.47
C GLY A 166 -20.92 21.33 -35.10
N LEU A 167 -21.43 20.52 -34.17
CA LEU A 167 -20.84 20.36 -32.82
C LEU A 167 -19.45 19.74 -32.90
N LYS A 168 -19.26 18.66 -33.69
CA LYS A 168 -17.93 18.09 -33.92
C LYS A 168 -16.95 19.15 -34.43
N ALA A 169 -17.35 19.94 -35.43
CA ALA A 169 -16.52 21.01 -35.98
C ALA A 169 -16.15 22.06 -34.91
N ALA A 170 -17.09 22.44 -34.04
CA ALA A 170 -16.85 23.36 -32.94
C ALA A 170 -15.85 22.79 -31.93
N LEU A 171 -15.98 21.52 -31.55
CA LEU A 171 -15.07 20.85 -30.61
C LEU A 171 -13.66 20.63 -31.16
N TRP A 172 -13.49 20.60 -32.49
CA TRP A 172 -12.15 20.59 -33.12
C TRP A 172 -11.58 21.98 -33.40
N SER A 173 -12.40 23.03 -33.22
CA SER A 173 -11.96 24.41 -33.44
C SER A 173 -11.29 25.01 -32.20
N THR A 174 -10.71 26.20 -32.39
CA THR A 174 -10.20 27.04 -31.31
C THR A 174 -11.12 28.24 -31.03
N ASP A 175 -12.29 28.26 -31.67
CA ASP A 175 -13.22 29.37 -31.64
C ASP A 175 -14.04 29.33 -30.34
N GLU A 176 -13.75 30.24 -29.45
CA GLU A 176 -14.41 30.40 -28.14
C GLU A 176 -15.87 30.85 -28.28
N GLU A 177 -16.19 31.66 -29.28
CA GLU A 177 -17.57 32.14 -29.48
C GLU A 177 -18.45 30.98 -29.97
N LEU A 178 -17.93 30.17 -30.88
CA LEU A 178 -18.62 28.98 -31.38
C LEU A 178 -18.90 27.98 -30.24
N LEU A 179 -17.94 27.76 -29.39
CA LEU A 179 -18.13 26.89 -28.21
C LEU A 179 -19.15 27.45 -27.24
N ARG A 180 -19.19 28.77 -27.01
CA ARG A 180 -20.19 29.42 -26.16
C ARG A 180 -21.60 29.32 -26.75
N LEU A 181 -21.73 29.28 -28.08
CA LEU A 181 -23.01 29.10 -28.74
C LEU A 181 -23.58 27.70 -28.44
N TRP A 182 -22.77 26.66 -28.57
CA TRP A 182 -23.16 25.29 -28.26
C TRP A 182 -23.40 25.05 -26.77
N GLU A 183 -22.70 25.74 -25.88
CA GLU A 183 -22.87 25.66 -24.44
C GLU A 183 -24.25 26.14 -23.95
N LYS A 184 -25.02 26.91 -24.77
CA LYS A 184 -26.40 27.31 -24.46
C LYS A 184 -27.43 26.23 -24.69
N ARG A 185 -27.05 25.08 -25.24
CA ARG A 185 -27.92 23.94 -25.45
C ARG A 185 -28.43 23.37 -24.13
N PRO A 186 -29.65 22.82 -24.08
CA PRO A 186 -30.22 22.22 -22.86
C PRO A 186 -29.52 20.92 -22.44
N GLU A 187 -28.91 20.21 -23.39
CA GLU A 187 -28.27 18.90 -23.14
C GLU A 187 -27.02 19.05 -22.31
N GLU A 188 -27.04 18.44 -21.12
CA GLU A 188 -25.93 18.55 -20.15
C GLU A 188 -24.60 18.02 -20.70
N GLY A 189 -24.61 16.89 -21.42
CA GLY A 189 -23.41 16.34 -22.05
C GLY A 189 -22.76 17.27 -23.07
N ILE A 190 -23.55 18.02 -23.85
CA ILE A 190 -23.03 19.01 -24.80
C ILE A 190 -22.36 20.18 -24.09
N ARG A 191 -23.02 20.69 -23.02
CA ARG A 191 -22.42 21.76 -22.18
C ARG A 191 -21.10 21.31 -21.56
N LEU A 192 -21.08 20.08 -21.04
CA LEU A 192 -19.88 19.51 -20.47
C LEU A 192 -18.75 19.42 -21.51
N MET A 193 -19.02 18.91 -22.71
CA MET A 193 -18.02 18.80 -23.77
C MET A 193 -17.48 20.17 -24.19
N CYS A 194 -18.31 21.20 -24.29
CA CYS A 194 -17.88 22.56 -24.60
C CYS A 194 -17.01 23.14 -23.48
N LYS A 195 -17.38 22.92 -22.21
CA LYS A 195 -16.59 23.29 -21.04
C LYS A 195 -15.23 22.60 -21.04
N LEU A 196 -15.19 21.28 -21.24
CA LEU A 196 -13.94 20.51 -21.33
C LEU A 196 -13.06 20.99 -22.47
N LYS A 197 -13.63 21.35 -23.62
CA LYS A 197 -12.87 21.89 -24.75
C LYS A 197 -12.21 23.23 -24.43
N ARG A 198 -12.87 24.12 -23.73
CA ARG A 198 -12.26 25.36 -23.28
C ARG A 198 -11.10 25.12 -22.30
N TRP A 199 -11.27 24.16 -21.41
CA TRP A 199 -10.18 23.76 -20.52
C TRP A 199 -8.99 23.19 -21.30
N GLU A 200 -9.24 22.30 -22.25
CA GLU A 200 -8.18 21.74 -23.12
C GLU A 200 -7.46 22.84 -23.89
N ASN A 201 -8.20 23.80 -24.45
CA ASN A 201 -7.61 24.96 -25.12
C ASN A 201 -6.71 25.76 -24.18
N THR A 202 -7.14 25.99 -22.94
CA THR A 202 -6.35 26.68 -21.91
C THR A 202 -5.08 25.91 -21.55
N VAL A 203 -5.17 24.59 -21.36
CA VAL A 203 -4.01 23.72 -21.12
C VAL A 203 -3.01 23.83 -22.29
N ILE A 204 -3.51 23.71 -23.53
CA ILE A 204 -2.65 23.81 -24.72
C ILE A 204 -2.00 25.20 -24.83
N GLN A 205 -2.63 26.26 -24.35
CA GLN A 205 -2.04 27.61 -24.37
C GLN A 205 -1.05 27.84 -23.22
N GLN A 206 -1.42 27.48 -22.00
CA GLN A 206 -0.75 27.93 -20.78
C GLN A 206 0.25 26.94 -20.16
N ALA A 207 0.07 25.62 -20.38
CA ALA A 207 1.04 24.66 -19.87
C ALA A 207 2.40 24.82 -20.56
N ASP A 208 3.47 24.76 -19.78
CA ASP A 208 4.85 24.83 -20.29
C ASP A 208 5.28 23.50 -20.92
N MET A 209 4.70 22.37 -20.46
CA MET A 209 4.88 21.03 -21.04
C MET A 209 3.58 20.22 -21.01
N ILE A 210 3.31 19.47 -22.06
CA ILE A 210 2.14 18.58 -22.14
C ILE A 210 2.61 17.16 -22.43
N ILE A 211 2.19 16.22 -21.59
CA ILE A 211 2.58 14.82 -21.68
C ILE A 211 1.37 13.98 -22.02
N ALA A 212 1.53 13.04 -22.95
CA ALA A 212 0.54 11.98 -23.18
C ALA A 212 1.24 10.64 -23.51
N PRO A 213 0.54 9.50 -23.34
CA PRO A 213 1.13 8.18 -23.56
C PRO A 213 1.48 7.87 -25.01
N THR A 214 0.85 8.54 -25.98
CA THR A 214 1.12 8.34 -27.41
C THR A 214 1.23 9.65 -28.17
N GLY A 215 2.03 9.65 -29.21
CA GLY A 215 2.10 10.79 -30.14
C GLY A 215 0.80 10.95 -30.96
N ARG A 216 0.03 9.89 -31.15
CA ARG A 216 -1.29 9.97 -31.80
C ARG A 216 -2.28 10.74 -30.97
N GLN A 217 -2.33 10.48 -29.66
CA GLN A 217 -3.20 11.22 -28.74
C GLN A 217 -2.86 12.71 -28.76
N LEU A 218 -1.58 13.08 -28.70
CA LEU A 218 -1.15 14.48 -28.78
C LEU A 218 -1.56 15.15 -30.09
N ARG A 219 -1.41 14.47 -31.23
CA ARG A 219 -1.87 14.99 -32.54
C ARG A 219 -3.39 15.12 -32.59
N TYR A 220 -4.09 14.12 -32.10
CA TYR A 220 -5.56 14.11 -32.05
C TYR A 220 -6.11 15.29 -31.22
N MET A 221 -5.57 15.54 -30.05
CA MET A 221 -5.94 16.66 -29.17
C MET A 221 -5.58 18.02 -29.77
N SER A 222 -4.46 18.09 -30.45
CA SER A 222 -3.98 19.35 -31.07
C SER A 222 -4.86 19.82 -32.22
N GLY A 223 -5.51 18.90 -32.93
CA GLY A 223 -6.32 19.23 -34.09
C GLY A 223 -5.57 20.10 -35.08
N PRO A 224 -6.17 21.22 -35.51
CA PRO A 224 -5.56 22.16 -36.51
C PRO A 224 -4.25 22.79 -36.04
N ARG A 225 -3.95 22.84 -34.75
CA ARG A 225 -2.70 23.44 -34.21
C ARG A 225 -1.47 22.61 -34.56
N GLY A 226 -1.64 21.31 -34.87
CA GLY A 226 -0.55 20.40 -35.15
C GLY A 226 0.37 20.14 -33.96
N TRP A 227 1.54 19.55 -34.22
CA TRP A 227 2.54 19.25 -33.20
C TRP A 227 3.14 20.50 -32.61
N GLN A 228 3.25 20.57 -31.26
CA GLN A 228 3.85 21.68 -30.52
C GLN A 228 5.19 21.25 -29.90
N PRO A 229 6.20 22.16 -29.82
CA PRO A 229 7.52 21.84 -29.23
C PRO A 229 7.45 21.41 -27.75
N LYS A 230 6.42 21.82 -27.03
CA LYS A 230 6.18 21.47 -25.63
C LYS A 230 5.51 20.10 -25.40
N TYR A 231 5.26 19.35 -26.45
CA TYR A 231 4.68 18.02 -26.36
C TYR A 231 5.75 16.98 -26.07
N LEU A 232 5.48 16.10 -25.13
CA LEU A 232 6.32 14.97 -24.76
C LEU A 232 5.50 13.69 -24.74
N VAL A 233 5.96 12.68 -25.43
CA VAL A 233 5.40 11.33 -25.33
C VAL A 233 6.11 10.61 -24.18
N VAL A 234 5.39 10.32 -23.13
CA VAL A 234 5.84 9.46 -22.03
C VAL A 234 4.90 8.26 -22.01
N PRO A 235 5.31 7.10 -22.52
CA PRO A 235 4.45 5.94 -22.63
C PRO A 235 4.07 5.42 -21.22
N HIS A 236 2.93 4.79 -21.11
CA HIS A 236 2.64 3.96 -19.95
C HIS A 236 3.74 2.90 -19.82
N SER A 237 4.13 2.59 -18.61
CA SER A 237 5.31 1.78 -18.37
C SER A 237 5.03 0.64 -17.38
N PHE A 238 5.79 -0.43 -17.48
CA PHE A 238 5.89 -1.45 -16.46
C PHE A 238 7.10 -1.17 -15.56
N ASP A 239 7.00 -1.54 -14.29
CA ASP A 239 8.16 -1.47 -13.39
C ASP A 239 8.84 -2.84 -13.35
N PRO A 240 10.08 -2.96 -13.86
CA PRO A 240 10.78 -4.26 -13.87
C PRO A 240 10.94 -4.89 -12.49
N GLY A 241 10.91 -4.07 -11.42
CA GLY A 241 10.99 -4.55 -10.04
C GLY A 241 9.76 -5.31 -9.56
N PHE A 242 8.66 -5.32 -10.34
CA PHE A 242 7.43 -6.03 -9.99
C PHE A 242 7.33 -7.42 -10.62
N TYR A 243 8.26 -7.78 -11.51
CA TYR A 243 8.22 -9.02 -12.29
C TYR A 243 9.35 -9.99 -11.90
N LYS A 244 9.10 -11.28 -12.07
CA LYS A 244 10.01 -12.37 -11.72
C LYS A 244 10.49 -13.10 -12.97
N LYS A 245 11.62 -13.82 -12.85
CA LYS A 245 11.97 -14.86 -13.82
C LYS A 245 11.33 -16.17 -13.35
N GLU A 246 10.28 -16.62 -14.00
CA GLU A 246 9.69 -17.94 -13.75
C GLU A 246 10.09 -18.93 -14.86
N ASN A 247 10.43 -20.16 -14.46
CA ASN A 247 10.53 -21.29 -15.37
C ASN A 247 9.13 -21.88 -15.55
N ASN A 248 8.59 -21.81 -16.76
CA ASN A 248 7.31 -22.45 -17.09
C ASN A 248 7.47 -23.95 -17.21
N SER A 249 6.64 -24.72 -16.51
CA SER A 249 6.44 -26.15 -16.78
C SER A 249 5.63 -26.30 -18.07
N VAL A 250 5.99 -27.28 -18.87
CA VAL A 250 5.20 -27.68 -20.05
C VAL A 250 3.82 -28.15 -19.54
N LYS A 251 2.75 -27.58 -20.09
CA LYS A 251 1.36 -27.91 -19.77
C LYS A 251 0.67 -28.47 -21.00
N ASP A 252 -0.30 -29.36 -20.78
CA ASP A 252 -1.11 -29.95 -21.87
C ASP A 252 -2.02 -28.92 -22.56
N LYS A 253 -2.36 -27.83 -21.87
CA LYS A 253 -3.18 -26.72 -22.36
C LYS A 253 -2.40 -25.41 -22.37
N LEU A 254 -2.66 -24.55 -23.37
CA LEU A 254 -2.17 -23.18 -23.43
C LEU A 254 -3.10 -22.26 -22.63
N VAL A 255 -2.55 -21.62 -21.60
CA VAL A 255 -3.27 -20.68 -20.77
C VAL A 255 -3.26 -19.30 -21.42
N PHE A 256 -4.43 -18.85 -21.88
CA PHE A 256 -4.67 -17.47 -22.29
C PHE A 256 -5.34 -16.72 -21.15
N SER A 257 -4.92 -15.48 -20.87
CA SER A 257 -5.58 -14.69 -19.84
C SER A 257 -5.90 -13.28 -20.34
N PHE A 258 -7.15 -12.86 -20.13
CA PHE A 258 -7.56 -11.46 -20.13
C PHE A 258 -7.71 -11.02 -18.68
N ILE A 259 -7.03 -9.94 -18.28
CA ILE A 259 -7.05 -9.47 -16.89
C ILE A 259 -7.55 -8.04 -16.86
N GLY A 260 -8.72 -7.82 -16.29
CA GLY A 260 -9.27 -6.52 -16.01
C GLY A 260 -10.72 -6.25 -16.32
N TYR A 261 -11.03 -5.01 -16.71
CA TYR A 261 -12.38 -4.55 -17.05
C TYR A 261 -12.65 -4.79 -18.54
N SER A 262 -13.79 -5.40 -18.83
CA SER A 262 -14.40 -5.46 -20.16
C SER A 262 -15.82 -4.87 -20.10
N ASP A 263 -16.27 -4.35 -21.21
CA ASP A 263 -17.66 -3.90 -21.40
C ASP A 263 -18.31 -4.65 -22.57
N THR A 264 -19.56 -4.40 -22.81
CA THR A 264 -20.31 -5.03 -23.92
C THR A 264 -20.23 -4.22 -25.22
N PHE A 265 -19.47 -3.11 -25.23
CA PHE A 265 -19.58 -2.13 -26.30
C PHE A 265 -18.26 -1.84 -26.98
N LEU A 266 -17.26 -1.31 -26.24
CA LEU A 266 -16.05 -0.76 -26.81
C LEU A 266 -14.81 -1.62 -26.55
N ARG A 267 -14.75 -2.25 -25.37
CA ARG A 267 -13.74 -3.23 -24.96
C ARG A 267 -14.40 -4.59 -24.76
N SER A 268 -15.10 -5.06 -25.79
CA SER A 268 -15.91 -6.26 -25.69
C SER A 268 -15.07 -7.53 -25.93
N LEU A 269 -15.26 -8.51 -25.08
CA LEU A 269 -14.72 -9.86 -25.26
C LEU A 269 -15.55 -10.69 -26.27
N GLU A 270 -16.70 -10.17 -26.72
CA GLU A 270 -17.60 -10.86 -27.66
C GLU A 270 -16.90 -11.30 -28.94
N PRO A 271 -16.03 -10.49 -29.60
CA PRO A 271 -15.33 -10.94 -30.81
C PRO A 271 -14.47 -12.18 -30.60
N PHE A 272 -13.81 -12.27 -29.42
CA PHE A 272 -13.02 -13.45 -29.08
C PHE A 272 -13.92 -14.67 -28.82
N VAL A 273 -14.98 -14.50 -28.04
CA VAL A 273 -15.94 -15.58 -27.77
C VAL A 273 -16.57 -16.13 -29.05
N ARG A 274 -16.94 -15.25 -29.99
CA ARG A 274 -17.44 -15.64 -31.33
C ARG A 274 -16.41 -16.43 -32.14
N ALA A 275 -15.15 -16.06 -32.06
CA ALA A 275 -14.09 -16.77 -32.75
C ALA A 275 -13.85 -18.18 -32.13
N VAL A 276 -13.90 -18.31 -30.81
CA VAL A 276 -13.82 -19.62 -30.13
C VAL A 276 -15.04 -20.49 -30.51
N ARG A 277 -16.26 -19.91 -30.55
CA ARG A 277 -17.44 -20.60 -31.07
C ARG A 277 -17.24 -21.06 -32.50
N TYR A 278 -16.69 -20.21 -33.38
CA TYR A 278 -16.42 -20.58 -34.79
C TYR A 278 -15.50 -21.80 -34.88
N LEU A 279 -14.42 -21.86 -34.05
CA LEU A 279 -13.54 -23.04 -34.00
C LEU A 279 -14.27 -24.29 -33.52
N LYS A 280 -15.18 -24.17 -32.56
CA LYS A 280 -16.00 -25.29 -32.07
C LYS A 280 -16.95 -25.82 -33.14
N GLU A 281 -17.66 -24.93 -33.83
CA GLU A 281 -18.60 -25.28 -34.90
C GLU A 281 -17.87 -25.93 -36.10
N ASN A 282 -16.63 -25.52 -36.36
CA ASN A 282 -15.77 -26.12 -37.39
C ASN A 282 -14.98 -27.36 -36.91
N GLN A 283 -15.27 -27.85 -35.72
CA GLN A 283 -14.66 -29.04 -35.11
C GLN A 283 -13.13 -29.00 -35.07
N SER A 284 -12.54 -27.83 -34.76
CA SER A 284 -11.09 -27.69 -34.66
C SER A 284 -10.50 -28.67 -33.65
N PRO A 285 -9.54 -29.53 -34.06
CA PRO A 285 -8.94 -30.54 -33.18
C PRO A 285 -8.06 -29.89 -32.09
N PHE A 286 -7.67 -28.63 -32.28
CA PHE A 286 -6.77 -27.90 -31.38
C PHE A 286 -7.50 -27.15 -30.27
N LEU A 287 -8.83 -26.95 -30.37
CA LEU A 287 -9.60 -26.17 -29.40
C LEU A 287 -9.47 -26.70 -27.97
N LYS A 288 -9.37 -28.03 -27.78
CA LYS A 288 -9.19 -28.66 -26.46
C LYS A 288 -7.89 -28.24 -25.74
N ARG A 289 -6.93 -27.65 -26.48
CA ARG A 289 -5.68 -27.13 -25.92
C ARG A 289 -5.82 -25.72 -25.35
N LEU A 290 -6.95 -25.04 -25.58
CA LEU A 290 -7.21 -23.71 -25.03
C LEU A 290 -7.68 -23.81 -23.55
N ASP A 291 -7.06 -22.99 -22.67
CA ASP A 291 -7.56 -22.65 -21.34
C ASP A 291 -7.63 -21.11 -21.27
N MET A 292 -8.80 -20.56 -21.65
CA MET A 292 -9.01 -19.10 -21.64
C MET A 292 -9.57 -18.64 -20.31
N ARG A 293 -8.92 -17.68 -19.68
CA ARG A 293 -9.31 -17.14 -18.38
C ARG A 293 -9.66 -15.66 -18.50
N PHE A 294 -10.91 -15.31 -18.21
CA PHE A 294 -11.40 -13.94 -18.10
C PHE A 294 -11.40 -13.53 -16.62
N ILE A 295 -10.41 -12.73 -16.22
CA ILE A 295 -10.16 -12.36 -14.82
C ILE A 295 -10.51 -10.89 -14.62
N GLY A 296 -11.51 -10.60 -13.77
CA GLY A 296 -11.96 -9.24 -13.49
C GLY A 296 -13.45 -9.05 -13.60
N ASN A 297 -13.87 -7.80 -13.79
CA ASN A 297 -15.29 -7.48 -13.96
C ASN A 297 -15.71 -7.75 -15.40
N ASN A 298 -16.39 -8.87 -15.61
CA ASN A 298 -16.90 -9.29 -16.91
C ASN A 298 -18.42 -9.13 -16.97
N PRO A 299 -18.97 -8.50 -18.03
CA PRO A 299 -20.42 -8.34 -18.20
C PRO A 299 -21.14 -9.68 -18.20
N ARG A 300 -22.30 -9.74 -17.56
CA ARG A 300 -23.15 -10.94 -17.53
C ARG A 300 -23.50 -11.44 -18.94
N ALA A 301 -23.72 -10.51 -19.87
CA ALA A 301 -23.99 -10.87 -21.26
C ALA A 301 -22.90 -11.71 -21.92
N ILE A 302 -21.62 -11.48 -21.57
CA ILE A 302 -20.49 -12.28 -22.07
C ILE A 302 -20.50 -13.66 -21.39
N GLN A 303 -20.80 -13.73 -20.09
CA GLN A 303 -20.93 -15.00 -19.37
C GLN A 303 -22.06 -15.85 -19.93
N ASP A 304 -23.22 -15.25 -20.14
CA ASP A 304 -24.39 -15.91 -20.75
C ASP A 304 -24.09 -16.38 -22.18
N MET A 305 -23.31 -15.61 -22.94
CA MET A 305 -22.87 -15.99 -24.30
C MET A 305 -21.96 -17.24 -24.26
N VAL A 306 -21.02 -17.32 -23.34
CA VAL A 306 -20.13 -18.49 -23.17
C VAL A 306 -20.95 -19.74 -22.85
N LEU A 307 -21.92 -19.63 -21.93
CA LEU A 307 -22.81 -20.74 -21.57
C LEU A 307 -23.72 -21.15 -22.74
N ASN A 308 -24.33 -20.19 -23.43
CA ASN A 308 -25.24 -20.44 -24.56
C ASN A 308 -24.50 -21.10 -25.75
N TYR A 309 -23.19 -20.87 -25.87
CA TYR A 309 -22.37 -21.48 -26.91
C TYR A 309 -21.66 -22.77 -26.42
N TYR A 310 -21.94 -23.20 -25.18
CA TYR A 310 -21.32 -24.37 -24.55
C TYR A 310 -19.79 -24.30 -24.56
N LEU A 311 -19.20 -23.14 -24.24
CA LEU A 311 -17.75 -22.88 -24.26
C LEU A 311 -17.13 -22.90 -22.86
N ASP A 312 -17.88 -23.23 -21.83
CA ASP A 312 -17.46 -23.27 -20.43
C ASP A 312 -16.42 -24.36 -20.11
N ASP A 313 -16.15 -25.25 -21.05
CA ASP A 313 -15.05 -26.23 -21.01
C ASP A 313 -13.68 -25.64 -21.39
N VAL A 314 -13.66 -24.50 -22.08
CA VAL A 314 -12.43 -23.82 -22.55
C VAL A 314 -12.32 -22.35 -22.15
N ILE A 315 -13.42 -21.72 -21.69
CA ILE A 315 -13.47 -20.31 -21.22
C ILE A 315 -13.95 -20.26 -19.77
N HIS A 316 -13.11 -19.75 -18.88
CA HIS A 316 -13.38 -19.69 -17.46
C HIS A 316 -13.41 -18.25 -16.97
N PHE A 317 -14.31 -17.92 -16.04
CA PHE A 317 -14.44 -16.60 -15.41
C PHE A 317 -13.88 -16.66 -13.99
N GLN A 318 -13.14 -15.61 -13.63
CA GLN A 318 -12.61 -15.40 -12.29
C GLN A 318 -12.87 -13.96 -11.85
N GLU A 319 -13.16 -13.77 -10.58
CA GLU A 319 -13.31 -12.43 -10.01
C GLU A 319 -12.01 -11.61 -10.10
N GLY A 320 -12.16 -10.30 -9.99
CA GLY A 320 -11.04 -9.37 -10.01
C GLY A 320 -10.12 -9.56 -8.82
N VAL A 321 -8.83 -9.46 -9.08
CA VAL A 321 -7.75 -9.61 -8.10
C VAL A 321 -7.05 -8.27 -7.87
N ASP A 322 -6.23 -8.17 -6.84
CA ASP A 322 -5.39 -6.99 -6.64
C ASP A 322 -4.31 -6.84 -7.74
N TYR A 323 -3.67 -5.66 -7.74
CA TYR A 323 -2.70 -5.33 -8.79
C TYR A 323 -1.53 -6.33 -8.86
N TYR A 324 -0.92 -6.70 -7.71
CA TYR A 324 0.23 -7.61 -7.70
C TYR A 324 -0.16 -9.04 -8.06
N GLN A 325 -1.32 -9.49 -7.60
CA GLN A 325 -1.88 -10.78 -8.03
C GLN A 325 -2.12 -10.79 -9.54
N SER A 326 -2.58 -9.65 -10.11
CA SER A 326 -2.77 -9.54 -11.56
C SER A 326 -1.46 -9.71 -12.33
N LEU A 327 -0.35 -9.16 -11.83
CA LEU A 327 0.97 -9.34 -12.45
C LEU A 327 1.45 -10.80 -12.39
N ALA A 328 1.23 -11.47 -11.25
CA ALA A 328 1.57 -12.89 -11.12
C ALA A 328 0.75 -13.76 -12.07
N LEU A 329 -0.56 -13.49 -12.23
CA LEU A 329 -1.41 -14.17 -13.19
C LEU A 329 -0.98 -13.93 -14.65
N MET A 330 -0.53 -12.69 -14.97
CA MET A 330 0.05 -12.38 -16.28
C MET A 330 1.29 -13.24 -16.56
N GLN A 331 2.19 -13.37 -15.58
CA GLN A 331 3.40 -14.18 -15.71
C GLN A 331 3.11 -15.69 -15.76
N GLY A 332 2.06 -16.16 -15.08
CA GLY A 332 1.62 -17.56 -15.09
C GLY A 332 0.89 -17.98 -16.36
N SER A 333 0.60 -17.05 -17.27
CA SER A 333 -0.07 -17.27 -18.55
C SER A 333 0.92 -17.64 -19.65
N ASP A 334 0.45 -18.33 -20.68
CA ASP A 334 1.24 -18.60 -21.89
C ASP A 334 1.05 -17.48 -22.92
N TRP A 335 -0.14 -16.91 -22.98
CA TRP A 335 -0.52 -15.77 -23.80
C TRP A 335 -1.39 -14.79 -23.02
N LEU A 336 -1.30 -13.51 -23.36
CA LEU A 336 -2.10 -12.46 -22.76
C LEU A 336 -3.02 -11.84 -23.82
N LEU A 337 -4.33 -11.88 -23.57
CA LEU A 337 -5.33 -11.27 -24.45
C LEU A 337 -5.48 -9.79 -24.11
N HIS A 338 -5.17 -8.93 -25.07
CA HIS A 338 -5.44 -7.49 -25.00
C HIS A 338 -6.65 -7.14 -25.86
N VAL A 339 -7.63 -6.43 -25.29
CA VAL A 339 -8.77 -5.88 -26.02
C VAL A 339 -8.72 -4.37 -25.90
N ASP A 340 -8.51 -3.71 -27.04
CA ASP A 340 -8.44 -2.25 -27.12
C ASP A 340 -9.83 -1.63 -27.27
N ALA A 341 -9.96 -0.37 -26.89
CA ALA A 341 -11.16 0.40 -27.20
C ALA A 341 -11.18 0.75 -28.70
N PHE A 342 -12.24 0.35 -29.39
CA PHE A 342 -12.29 0.42 -30.83
C PHE A 342 -13.33 1.43 -31.34
N PHE A 343 -12.87 2.51 -31.98
CA PHE A 343 -13.67 3.62 -32.51
C PHE A 343 -13.34 3.90 -33.98
N PRO A 344 -13.65 3.01 -34.91
CA PRO A 344 -13.21 3.13 -36.31
C PRO A 344 -13.70 4.41 -37.00
N GLU A 345 -14.86 4.94 -36.55
CA GLU A 345 -15.45 6.16 -37.11
C GLU A 345 -14.89 7.45 -36.56
N LEU A 346 -14.20 7.41 -35.41
CA LEU A 346 -13.78 8.59 -34.66
C LEU A 346 -12.26 8.77 -34.66
N THR A 347 -11.52 7.69 -34.80
CA THR A 347 -10.06 7.74 -34.63
C THR A 347 -9.33 6.98 -35.72
N PRO A 348 -8.19 7.50 -36.20
CA PRO A 348 -7.34 6.79 -37.14
C PRO A 348 -6.86 5.45 -36.57
N GLY A 349 -7.02 4.38 -37.37
CA GLY A 349 -6.72 3.02 -36.90
C GLY A 349 -7.62 2.50 -35.81
N GLY A 350 -8.79 3.13 -35.58
CA GLY A 350 -9.79 2.67 -34.60
C GLY A 350 -9.46 2.92 -33.14
N SER A 351 -8.23 3.37 -32.80
CA SER A 351 -7.84 3.72 -31.42
C SER A 351 -6.68 4.72 -31.41
N ILE A 352 -6.67 5.58 -30.40
CA ILE A 352 -5.54 6.50 -30.11
C ILE A 352 -4.87 6.16 -28.76
N PHE A 353 -5.43 5.21 -28.03
CA PHE A 353 -5.07 4.90 -26.68
C PHE A 353 -3.86 3.96 -26.58
N PHE A 354 -3.20 4.04 -25.44
CA PHE A 354 -2.23 3.06 -24.96
C PHE A 354 -2.60 2.66 -23.55
N ALA A 355 -3.25 1.52 -23.40
CA ALA A 355 -3.73 1.06 -22.09
C ALA A 355 -2.55 0.75 -21.14
N GLY A 356 -2.65 1.16 -19.87
CA GLY A 356 -1.65 0.84 -18.85
C GLY A 356 -1.39 -0.67 -18.71
N LYS A 357 -2.42 -1.51 -18.89
CA LYS A 357 -2.28 -2.97 -18.90
C LYS A 357 -1.43 -3.53 -20.03
N LEU A 358 -1.45 -2.89 -21.20
CA LEU A 358 -0.59 -3.33 -22.29
C LEU A 358 0.89 -3.18 -21.93
N ALA A 359 1.22 -2.14 -21.16
CA ALA A 359 2.57 -2.00 -20.59
C ALA A 359 2.87 -3.13 -19.59
N ASP A 360 1.92 -3.44 -18.69
CA ASP A 360 2.10 -4.52 -17.74
C ASP A 360 2.22 -5.90 -18.43
N TYR A 361 1.49 -6.13 -19.50
CA TYR A 361 1.61 -7.35 -20.31
C TYR A 361 3.02 -7.50 -20.94
N MET A 362 3.58 -6.40 -21.42
CA MET A 362 4.97 -6.39 -21.89
C MET A 362 5.96 -6.72 -20.76
N GLY A 363 5.74 -6.14 -19.55
CA GLY A 363 6.55 -6.43 -18.38
C GLY A 363 6.49 -7.87 -17.90
N ALA A 364 5.36 -8.56 -18.14
CA ALA A 364 5.21 -9.98 -17.83
C ALA A 364 6.07 -10.89 -18.73
N GLY A 365 6.61 -10.39 -19.85
CA GLY A 365 7.45 -11.15 -20.76
C GLY A 365 6.71 -12.28 -21.48
N LYS A 366 5.40 -12.07 -21.75
CA LYS A 366 4.56 -13.06 -22.43
C LYS A 366 4.09 -12.53 -23.78
N PRO A 367 3.90 -13.41 -24.78
CA PRO A 367 3.35 -12.99 -26.05
C PRO A 367 1.92 -12.46 -25.88
N ILE A 368 1.59 -11.42 -26.63
CA ILE A 368 0.32 -10.71 -26.54
C ILE A 368 -0.51 -11.00 -27.78
N PHE A 369 -1.76 -11.44 -27.57
CA PHE A 369 -2.78 -11.53 -28.60
C PHE A 369 -3.70 -10.30 -28.47
N ALA A 370 -3.67 -9.39 -29.41
CA ALA A 370 -4.42 -8.14 -29.31
C ALA A 370 -5.58 -8.08 -30.30
N LEU A 371 -6.75 -7.72 -29.81
CA LEU A 371 -7.89 -7.28 -30.59
C LEU A 371 -7.86 -5.75 -30.65
N THR A 372 -7.39 -5.20 -31.76
CA THR A 372 -7.19 -3.76 -31.95
C THR A 372 -7.26 -3.36 -33.42
N GLY A 373 -7.48 -2.09 -33.70
CA GLY A 373 -7.52 -1.58 -35.08
C GLY A 373 -6.16 -1.59 -35.75
N ALA A 374 -6.11 -1.96 -37.04
CA ALA A 374 -4.88 -1.95 -37.82
C ALA A 374 -4.22 -0.56 -37.82
N GLY A 375 -2.95 -0.52 -37.48
CA GLY A 375 -2.19 0.71 -37.36
C GLY A 375 -2.52 1.57 -36.15
N SER A 376 -3.30 1.09 -35.14
CA SER A 376 -3.43 1.73 -33.81
C SER A 376 -2.10 1.70 -33.02
N PRO A 377 -1.96 2.48 -31.93
CA PRO A 377 -0.79 2.37 -31.06
C PRO A 377 -0.58 0.96 -30.52
N ALA A 378 -1.66 0.27 -30.10
CA ALA A 378 -1.59 -1.10 -29.60
C ALA A 378 -1.15 -2.09 -30.68
N ASP A 379 -1.65 -1.97 -31.91
CA ASP A 379 -1.24 -2.78 -33.06
C ASP A 379 0.27 -2.67 -33.34
N GLU A 380 0.78 -1.45 -33.41
CA GLU A 380 2.19 -1.19 -33.67
C GLU A 380 3.10 -1.73 -32.55
N ILE A 381 2.67 -1.53 -31.29
CA ILE A 381 3.43 -1.97 -30.11
C ILE A 381 3.47 -3.51 -30.04
N VAL A 382 2.31 -4.15 -30.16
CA VAL A 382 2.20 -5.61 -30.01
C VAL A 382 3.01 -6.32 -31.10
N LYS A 383 2.90 -5.90 -32.36
CA LYS A 383 3.68 -6.48 -33.48
C LYS A 383 5.19 -6.32 -33.27
N LYS A 384 5.64 -5.14 -32.83
CA LYS A 384 7.08 -4.89 -32.59
C LYS A 384 7.60 -5.63 -31.35
N ALA A 385 6.73 -5.92 -30.38
CA ALA A 385 7.07 -6.70 -29.20
C ALA A 385 7.13 -8.22 -29.46
N GLY A 386 6.73 -8.69 -30.65
CA GLY A 386 6.69 -10.11 -31.00
C GLY A 386 5.33 -10.76 -30.75
N GLY A 387 4.26 -10.00 -30.54
CA GLY A 387 2.89 -10.50 -30.38
C GLY A 387 2.09 -10.52 -31.68
N VAL A 388 0.82 -10.84 -31.56
CA VAL A 388 -0.14 -10.95 -32.66
C VAL A 388 -1.27 -9.94 -32.45
N SER A 389 -1.69 -9.25 -33.53
CA SER A 389 -2.87 -8.37 -33.48
C SER A 389 -3.83 -8.68 -34.63
N VAL A 390 -5.11 -8.62 -34.30
CA VAL A 390 -6.22 -8.84 -35.26
C VAL A 390 -7.26 -7.76 -35.05
N VAL A 391 -7.89 -7.34 -36.14
CA VAL A 391 -8.97 -6.34 -36.07
C VAL A 391 -10.19 -6.95 -35.35
N PRO A 392 -10.77 -6.25 -34.39
CA PRO A 392 -12.01 -6.70 -33.73
C PRO A 392 -13.11 -6.98 -34.75
N TRP A 393 -13.98 -7.94 -34.45
CA TRP A 393 -15.14 -8.33 -35.26
C TRP A 393 -14.81 -9.08 -36.57
N GLU A 394 -13.56 -9.32 -36.88
CA GLU A 394 -13.13 -10.26 -37.92
C GLU A 394 -13.10 -11.70 -37.36
N THR A 395 -14.26 -12.29 -37.11
CA THR A 395 -14.41 -13.59 -36.42
C THR A 395 -13.51 -14.69 -37.02
N ALA A 396 -13.52 -14.85 -38.34
CA ALA A 396 -12.69 -15.85 -39.02
C ALA A 396 -11.18 -15.53 -38.88
N GLY A 397 -10.80 -14.25 -38.99
CA GLY A 397 -9.39 -13.82 -38.81
C GLY A 397 -8.89 -14.10 -37.38
N ILE A 398 -9.68 -13.81 -36.35
CA ILE A 398 -9.35 -14.11 -34.96
C ILE A 398 -9.24 -15.63 -34.78
N ALA A 399 -10.23 -16.40 -35.29
CA ALA A 399 -10.27 -17.85 -35.17
C ALA A 399 -9.04 -18.52 -35.84
N ASN A 400 -8.72 -18.13 -37.06
CA ASN A 400 -7.57 -18.69 -37.79
C ASN A 400 -6.23 -18.44 -37.05
N ARG A 401 -6.06 -17.19 -36.54
CA ARG A 401 -4.86 -16.89 -35.77
C ARG A 401 -4.78 -17.62 -34.43
N LEU A 402 -5.90 -17.80 -33.76
CA LEU A 402 -5.97 -18.59 -32.53
C LEU A 402 -5.66 -20.06 -32.83
N GLU A 403 -6.18 -20.62 -33.90
CA GLU A 403 -5.93 -22.00 -34.33
C GLU A 403 -4.47 -22.24 -34.71
N GLU A 404 -3.83 -21.30 -35.44
CA GLU A 404 -2.39 -21.35 -35.71
C GLU A 404 -1.57 -21.44 -34.41
N ILE A 405 -1.88 -20.60 -33.42
CA ILE A 405 -1.20 -20.64 -32.10
C ILE A 405 -1.46 -21.96 -31.38
N LEU A 406 -2.70 -22.48 -31.39
CA LEU A 406 -3.04 -23.71 -30.72
C LEU A 406 -2.43 -24.94 -31.40
N SER A 407 -2.21 -24.90 -32.71
CA SER A 407 -1.57 -25.99 -33.48
C SER A 407 -0.05 -26.03 -33.28
N SER A 408 0.62 -24.86 -33.15
CA SER A 408 2.06 -24.68 -33.03
C SER A 408 2.57 -24.48 -31.59
N ALA A 409 1.91 -25.12 -30.62
CA ALA A 409 2.13 -24.86 -29.20
C ALA A 409 3.56 -25.06 -28.67
N GLU A 410 4.45 -25.67 -29.45
CA GLU A 410 5.86 -25.85 -29.10
C GLU A 410 6.72 -24.63 -29.49
N GLU A 411 6.27 -23.77 -30.41
CA GLU A 411 6.97 -22.59 -30.88
C GLU A 411 6.32 -21.32 -30.30
N LYS A 412 6.85 -20.82 -29.17
CA LYS A 412 6.44 -19.52 -28.65
C LYS A 412 7.15 -18.44 -29.48
N PRO A 413 6.43 -17.35 -29.86
CA PRO A 413 7.06 -16.23 -30.54
C PRO A 413 8.14 -15.60 -29.65
N GLU A 414 9.26 -15.24 -30.25
CA GLU A 414 10.35 -14.57 -29.57
C GLU A 414 9.94 -13.14 -29.18
N ILE A 415 10.03 -12.85 -27.88
CA ILE A 415 9.76 -11.49 -27.38
C ILE A 415 10.93 -10.59 -27.71
N ASN A 416 10.65 -9.45 -28.35
CA ASN A 416 11.67 -8.45 -28.63
C ASN A 416 11.99 -7.65 -27.35
N GLU A 417 12.83 -8.21 -26.49
CA GLU A 417 13.21 -7.63 -25.20
C GLU A 417 13.78 -6.20 -25.37
N ARG A 418 14.57 -5.94 -26.39
CA ARG A 418 15.13 -4.61 -26.67
C ARG A 418 14.03 -3.58 -26.93
N TYR A 419 12.97 -3.97 -27.63
CA TYR A 419 11.83 -3.10 -27.88
C TYR A 419 10.97 -2.92 -26.60
N VAL A 420 10.71 -4.01 -25.89
CA VAL A 420 9.93 -4.01 -24.64
C VAL A 420 10.56 -3.13 -23.56
N THR A 421 11.89 -3.14 -23.43
CA THR A 421 12.63 -2.34 -22.42
C THR A 421 12.38 -0.83 -22.57
N GLN A 422 12.03 -0.33 -23.74
CA GLN A 422 11.68 1.08 -23.93
C GLN A 422 10.41 1.52 -23.17
N TYR A 423 9.61 0.56 -22.74
CA TYR A 423 8.40 0.77 -21.92
C TYR A 423 8.63 0.49 -20.44
N SER A 424 9.87 0.34 -19.99
CA SER A 424 10.16 0.25 -18.55
C SER A 424 9.98 1.60 -17.85
N ALA A 425 9.64 1.58 -16.59
CA ALA A 425 9.43 2.78 -15.78
C ALA A 425 10.71 3.59 -15.62
N ASP A 426 11.87 2.94 -15.55
CA ASP A 426 13.19 3.61 -15.52
C ASP A 426 13.42 4.42 -16.81
N HIS A 427 13.06 3.86 -17.97
CA HIS A 427 13.21 4.55 -19.25
C HIS A 427 12.24 5.73 -19.37
N ALA A 428 10.97 5.53 -19.00
CA ALA A 428 9.96 6.59 -19.00
C ALA A 428 10.35 7.74 -18.06
N ALA A 429 10.85 7.42 -16.86
CA ALA A 429 11.32 8.41 -15.91
C ALA A 429 12.56 9.17 -16.40
N ALA A 430 13.53 8.49 -17.00
CA ALA A 430 14.72 9.15 -17.56
C ALA A 430 14.36 10.15 -18.68
N LEU A 431 13.40 9.79 -19.54
CA LEU A 431 12.89 10.68 -20.60
C LEU A 431 12.19 11.90 -20.02
N PHE A 432 11.33 11.69 -18.99
CA PHE A 432 10.64 12.75 -18.27
C PHE A 432 11.63 13.68 -17.58
N ASP A 433 12.56 13.13 -16.81
CA ASP A 433 13.56 13.88 -16.05
C ASP A 433 14.42 14.79 -16.93
N LYS A 434 14.90 14.25 -18.07
CA LYS A 434 15.65 15.04 -19.06
C LYS A 434 14.84 16.23 -19.56
N LYS A 435 13.53 16.03 -19.80
CA LYS A 435 12.68 17.10 -20.32
C LYS A 435 12.35 18.15 -19.27
N VAL A 436 12.23 17.75 -18.00
CA VAL A 436 12.10 18.69 -16.86
C VAL A 436 13.37 19.54 -16.71
N GLU A 437 14.57 18.97 -16.90
CA GLU A 437 15.81 19.75 -16.91
C GLU A 437 15.81 20.82 -17.98
N GLU A 438 15.48 20.45 -19.21
CA GLU A 438 15.36 21.40 -20.32
C GLU A 438 14.36 22.50 -20.00
N LEU A 439 13.20 22.13 -19.43
CA LEU A 439 12.12 23.05 -19.06
C LEU A 439 12.56 24.07 -17.99
N CYS A 440 13.36 23.62 -17.03
CA CYS A 440 13.81 24.43 -15.89
C CYS A 440 15.13 25.19 -16.16
N GLY A 441 15.73 25.03 -17.33
CA GLY A 441 17.00 25.68 -17.70
C GLY A 441 18.18 25.22 -16.85
N LEU A 442 18.16 24.00 -16.37
CA LEU A 442 19.23 23.40 -15.58
C LEU A 442 20.31 22.89 -16.53
N SER A 443 21.41 23.65 -16.70
CA SER A 443 22.50 23.23 -17.59
C SER A 443 23.33 22.10 -16.98
N CYS A 444 23.51 21.05 -17.77
CA CYS A 444 24.55 20.00 -17.64
C CYS A 444 24.65 19.32 -16.27
N TRP A 445 23.71 18.48 -16.01
CA TRP A 445 23.89 17.43 -15.03
C TRP A 445 24.01 16.09 -15.77
N GLU A 446 25.16 15.42 -15.67
CA GLU A 446 25.25 14.05 -16.15
C GLU A 446 24.23 13.21 -15.40
N PRO A 447 23.49 12.31 -16.08
CA PRO A 447 22.52 11.45 -15.41
C PRO A 447 23.27 10.66 -14.35
N ARG A 448 23.08 11.02 -13.08
CA ARG A 448 23.28 10.02 -12.05
C ARG A 448 22.20 8.98 -12.31
N VAL A 449 22.53 8.00 -13.11
CA VAL A 449 21.93 6.67 -12.96
C VAL A 449 21.92 6.47 -11.44
N ARG A 450 20.76 6.34 -10.81
CA ARG A 450 20.70 5.84 -9.44
C ARG A 450 21.52 4.58 -9.48
N LYS A 451 22.79 4.69 -9.15
CA LYS A 451 23.54 3.56 -8.65
C LYS A 451 22.81 3.27 -7.35
N TRP A 452 21.84 2.40 -7.43
CA TRP A 452 21.43 1.63 -6.27
C TRP A 452 22.74 1.25 -5.59
N PRO A 453 22.87 1.39 -4.27
CA PRO A 453 24.14 1.08 -3.65
C PRO A 453 24.59 -0.23 -4.25
N GLN A 454 25.58 -0.15 -5.16
CA GLN A 454 26.23 -1.36 -5.65
C GLN A 454 26.71 -1.97 -4.36
N CYS A 455 26.32 -3.21 -4.12
CA CYS A 455 26.66 -3.97 -2.94
C CYS A 455 28.17 -3.78 -2.71
N ARG A 456 28.52 -2.74 -1.93
CA ARG A 456 29.86 -2.63 -1.37
C ARG A 456 29.96 -3.87 -0.51
N ARG A 457 31.03 -4.63 -0.66
CA ARG A 457 31.36 -5.88 0.03
C ARG A 457 30.66 -5.92 1.38
N SER A 458 29.81 -6.93 1.59
CA SER A 458 29.09 -7.14 2.82
C SER A 458 30.02 -6.91 3.99
N ASN A 459 29.72 -5.93 4.85
CA ASN A 459 30.45 -5.76 6.09
C ASN A 459 30.24 -7.06 6.88
N PRO A 460 31.28 -7.79 7.28
CA PRO A 460 31.11 -9.02 8.04
C PRO A 460 30.50 -8.76 9.43
N GLU A 461 30.62 -7.54 9.95
CA GLU A 461 30.00 -7.12 11.21
C GLU A 461 28.73 -6.30 10.94
N LYS A 462 27.60 -6.94 11.03
CA LYS A 462 26.30 -6.28 10.88
C LYS A 462 25.90 -5.55 12.16
N LEU A 463 25.43 -4.30 12.04
CA LEU A 463 24.90 -3.56 13.18
C LEU A 463 23.57 -4.15 13.66
N MET A 464 22.75 -4.67 12.74
CA MET A 464 21.40 -5.11 13.06
C MET A 464 20.97 -6.26 12.17
N THR A 465 20.30 -7.23 12.80
CA THR A 465 19.44 -8.22 12.13
C THR A 465 18.00 -7.77 12.24
N ILE A 466 17.30 -7.68 11.12
CA ILE A 466 15.87 -7.39 11.06
C ILE A 466 15.16 -8.67 10.64
N CYS A 467 14.33 -9.20 11.54
CA CYS A 467 13.43 -10.30 11.22
C CYS A 467 12.15 -9.73 10.60
N VAL A 468 11.77 -10.24 9.44
CA VAL A 468 10.49 -9.94 8.78
C VAL A 468 9.66 -11.22 8.75
N PRO A 469 8.83 -11.48 9.80
CA PRO A 469 7.88 -12.57 9.81
C PRO A 469 6.89 -12.43 8.64
N SER A 470 6.75 -13.46 7.82
CA SER A 470 5.97 -13.37 6.60
C SER A 470 5.10 -14.61 6.41
N TYR A 471 3.78 -14.40 6.36
CA TYR A 471 2.80 -15.43 6.01
C TYR A 471 1.63 -14.82 5.25
N ASN A 472 1.55 -15.07 3.94
CA ASN A 472 0.55 -14.48 3.03
C ASN A 472 0.51 -12.94 3.10
N VAL A 473 1.68 -12.29 3.10
CA VAL A 473 1.87 -10.84 3.17
C VAL A 473 2.43 -10.24 1.87
N GLY A 474 2.40 -10.98 0.77
CA GLY A 474 2.95 -10.56 -0.52
C GLY A 474 2.46 -9.17 -0.95
N ARG A 475 1.21 -8.83 -0.64
CA ARG A 475 0.61 -7.52 -0.88
C ARG A 475 1.36 -6.36 -0.19
N TYR A 476 2.03 -6.61 0.93
CA TYR A 476 2.63 -5.58 1.78
C TYR A 476 4.16 -5.65 1.80
N LEU A 477 4.72 -6.85 1.58
CA LEU A 477 6.12 -7.17 1.82
C LEU A 477 7.11 -6.30 1.05
N GLU A 478 6.77 -5.91 -0.19
CA GLU A 478 7.64 -5.04 -0.98
C GLU A 478 7.84 -3.69 -0.29
N ARG A 479 6.78 -3.06 0.20
CA ARG A 479 6.85 -1.82 0.97
C ARG A 479 7.72 -1.99 2.20
N CYS A 480 7.46 -3.03 2.99
CA CYS A 480 8.26 -3.34 4.18
C CYS A 480 9.76 -3.38 3.84
N LEU A 481 10.15 -4.21 2.87
CA LEU A 481 11.55 -4.39 2.49
C LEU A 481 12.20 -3.12 1.93
N ARG A 482 11.48 -2.36 1.10
CA ARG A 482 12.00 -1.10 0.55
C ARG A 482 12.34 -0.10 1.64
N THR A 483 11.47 0.06 2.64
CA THR A 483 11.71 1.01 3.72
C THR A 483 12.89 0.60 4.61
N LEU A 484 13.17 -0.69 4.71
CA LEU A 484 14.29 -1.24 5.47
C LEU A 484 15.65 -1.09 4.79
N ILE A 485 15.70 -1.00 3.46
CA ILE A 485 16.98 -1.00 2.71
C ILE A 485 17.27 0.31 1.95
N ASN A 486 16.31 1.24 1.91
CA ASN A 486 16.45 2.48 1.13
C ASN A 486 17.18 3.59 1.90
N HIS A 487 18.42 3.30 2.38
CA HIS A 487 19.26 4.24 3.12
C HIS A 487 20.77 3.90 2.97
N GLU A 488 21.64 4.82 3.40
CA GLU A 488 23.10 4.68 3.24
C GLU A 488 23.70 3.50 4.03
N TYR A 489 23.09 3.12 5.15
CA TYR A 489 23.56 2.06 6.05
C TYR A 489 23.00 0.67 5.70
N ALA A 490 22.39 0.48 4.54
CA ALA A 490 21.81 -0.81 4.15
C ALA A 490 22.82 -1.97 4.15
N ALA A 491 24.10 -1.68 3.83
CA ALA A 491 25.17 -2.68 3.88
C ALA A 491 25.55 -3.10 5.33
N ASP A 492 25.22 -2.29 6.32
CA ASP A 492 25.53 -2.56 7.74
C ASP A 492 24.42 -3.37 8.44
N ILE A 493 23.32 -3.69 7.76
CA ILE A 493 22.22 -4.49 8.29
C ILE A 493 22.05 -5.79 7.50
N GLU A 494 21.36 -6.75 8.07
CA GLU A 494 20.75 -7.87 7.36
C GLU A 494 19.25 -7.91 7.61
N VAL A 495 18.50 -8.28 6.61
CA VAL A 495 17.04 -8.46 6.65
C VAL A 495 16.74 -9.92 6.37
N LEU A 496 16.24 -10.63 7.38
CA LEU A 496 15.83 -12.02 7.28
C LEU A 496 14.32 -12.08 7.05
N VAL A 497 13.92 -12.31 5.81
CA VAL A 497 12.52 -12.57 5.49
C VAL A 497 12.24 -14.04 5.77
N VAL A 498 11.52 -14.30 6.85
CA VAL A 498 11.17 -15.67 7.24
C VAL A 498 9.76 -15.98 6.76
N ASP A 499 9.69 -16.67 5.63
CA ASP A 499 8.44 -17.13 5.02
C ASP A 499 7.94 -18.40 5.71
N ASP A 500 6.83 -18.26 6.40
CA ASP A 500 6.20 -19.30 7.23
C ASP A 500 5.24 -20.19 6.40
N GLY A 501 5.66 -20.58 5.19
CA GLY A 501 4.90 -21.45 4.31
C GLY A 501 3.76 -20.73 3.60
N SER A 502 4.00 -19.50 3.10
CA SER A 502 3.02 -18.72 2.35
C SER A 502 2.53 -19.47 1.10
N LYS A 503 1.26 -19.23 0.76
CA LYS A 503 0.61 -19.78 -0.46
C LYS A 503 0.41 -18.70 -1.53
N ASP A 504 0.67 -17.44 -1.20
CA ASP A 504 0.65 -16.31 -2.11
C ASP A 504 2.06 -16.03 -2.66
N TYR A 505 2.26 -14.88 -3.28
CA TYR A 505 3.55 -14.46 -3.87
C TYR A 505 4.57 -13.88 -2.86
N THR A 506 4.37 -14.05 -1.55
CA THR A 506 5.29 -13.60 -0.49
C THR A 506 6.73 -14.06 -0.72
N ALA A 507 6.93 -15.39 -0.84
CA ALA A 507 8.26 -15.98 -1.02
C ALA A 507 8.97 -15.45 -2.28
N GLN A 508 8.21 -15.21 -3.30
CA GLN A 508 8.76 -14.75 -4.57
C GLN A 508 9.22 -13.28 -4.48
N ILE A 509 8.49 -12.40 -3.81
CA ILE A 509 8.96 -11.03 -3.56
C ILE A 509 10.24 -11.05 -2.73
N ALA A 510 10.26 -11.84 -1.66
CA ALA A 510 11.43 -11.98 -0.82
C ALA A 510 12.66 -12.47 -1.61
N LYS A 511 12.46 -13.46 -2.50
CA LYS A 511 13.53 -14.00 -3.37
C LYS A 511 14.03 -12.94 -4.36
N ALA A 512 13.15 -12.15 -4.96
CA ALA A 512 13.54 -11.06 -5.84
C ALA A 512 14.38 -10.00 -5.12
N PHE A 513 14.07 -9.71 -3.85
CA PHE A 513 14.88 -8.81 -3.03
C PHE A 513 16.22 -9.44 -2.62
N GLU A 514 16.26 -10.72 -2.25
CA GLU A 514 17.50 -11.45 -1.98
C GLU A 514 18.45 -11.43 -3.18
N ASP A 515 17.94 -11.73 -4.38
CA ASP A 515 18.73 -11.73 -5.61
C ASP A 515 19.24 -10.34 -5.99
N ARG A 516 18.47 -9.30 -5.69
CA ARG A 516 18.82 -7.90 -5.98
C ARG A 516 19.75 -7.29 -4.94
N TYR A 517 19.65 -7.74 -3.68
CA TYR A 517 20.41 -7.19 -2.54
C TYR A 517 21.15 -8.30 -1.77
N PRO A 518 22.05 -9.04 -2.45
CA PRO A 518 22.79 -10.14 -1.83
C PRO A 518 23.63 -9.65 -0.64
N GLY A 519 23.57 -10.37 0.47
CA GLY A 519 24.25 -10.00 1.71
C GLY A 519 23.55 -8.91 2.55
N ILE A 520 22.39 -8.41 2.08
CA ILE A 520 21.51 -7.52 2.85
C ILE A 520 20.19 -8.22 3.14
N VAL A 521 19.50 -8.73 2.13
CA VAL A 521 18.23 -9.46 2.26
C VAL A 521 18.50 -10.95 2.06
N ARG A 522 17.89 -11.77 2.91
CA ARG A 522 17.95 -13.24 2.84
C ARG A 522 16.56 -13.82 3.08
N LEU A 523 16.12 -14.69 2.18
CA LEU A 523 14.88 -15.44 2.31
C LEU A 523 15.14 -16.75 3.06
N ILE A 524 14.36 -17.02 4.09
CA ILE A 524 14.32 -18.27 4.82
C ILE A 524 12.90 -18.84 4.70
N GLN A 525 12.76 -19.92 3.96
CA GLN A 525 11.49 -20.60 3.82
C GLN A 525 11.39 -21.77 4.82
N LYS A 526 10.24 -21.93 5.45
CA LYS A 526 9.95 -23.03 6.38
C LYS A 526 8.49 -23.43 6.32
N GLU A 527 8.18 -24.60 6.85
CA GLU A 527 6.80 -25.01 7.10
C GLU A 527 6.15 -24.08 8.14
N ASN A 528 4.82 -23.90 8.00
CA ASN A 528 4.10 -23.01 8.90
C ASN A 528 4.21 -23.45 10.36
N GLY A 529 4.74 -22.60 11.20
CA GLY A 529 4.90 -22.78 12.65
C GLY A 529 4.35 -21.59 13.44
N GLY A 530 3.84 -20.56 12.74
CA GLY A 530 3.33 -19.33 13.34
C GLY A 530 4.41 -18.29 13.61
N HIS A 531 3.98 -17.10 14.02
CA HIS A 531 4.82 -15.92 14.20
C HIS A 531 6.04 -16.16 15.12
N GLY A 532 5.86 -16.85 16.25
CA GLY A 532 6.98 -17.16 17.16
C GLY A 532 8.07 -18.01 16.50
N SER A 533 7.69 -18.95 15.63
CA SER A 533 8.67 -19.82 14.95
C SER A 533 9.55 -19.05 13.98
N THR A 534 9.03 -17.99 13.34
CA THR A 534 9.80 -17.13 12.44
C THR A 534 10.83 -16.31 13.20
N ILE A 535 10.44 -15.75 14.35
CA ILE A 535 11.35 -15.00 15.23
C ILE A 535 12.43 -15.93 15.80
N ASN A 536 12.06 -17.12 16.29
CA ASN A 536 13.02 -18.14 16.78
C ASN A 536 14.06 -18.47 15.71
N ARG A 537 13.61 -18.66 14.47
CA ARG A 537 14.49 -18.96 13.35
C ARG A 537 15.45 -17.79 13.08
N ALA A 538 14.95 -16.56 13.08
CA ALA A 538 15.76 -15.38 12.83
C ALA A 538 16.76 -15.09 13.96
N ILE A 539 16.42 -15.30 15.23
CA ILE A 539 17.35 -15.18 16.37
C ILE A 539 18.50 -16.19 16.23
N LYS A 540 18.19 -17.41 15.80
CA LYS A 540 19.21 -18.46 15.60
C LYS A 540 20.18 -18.10 14.47
N GLU A 541 19.70 -17.57 13.36
CA GLU A 541 20.47 -17.35 12.14
C GLU A 541 21.05 -15.94 11.99
N GLY A 542 20.54 -14.97 12.75
CA GLY A 542 20.97 -13.57 12.68
C GLY A 542 22.43 -13.37 13.05
N ILE A 543 23.09 -12.39 12.44
CA ILE A 543 24.50 -12.05 12.68
C ILE A 543 24.71 -10.61 13.14
N GLY A 544 23.63 -9.83 13.25
CA GLY A 544 23.68 -8.44 13.69
C GLY A 544 23.89 -8.29 15.19
N ARG A 545 24.43 -7.15 15.59
CA ARG A 545 24.57 -6.80 17.01
C ARG A 545 23.23 -6.64 17.71
N TYR A 546 22.30 -5.92 17.06
CA TYR A 546 20.93 -5.73 17.50
C TYR A 546 19.97 -6.58 16.68
N PHE A 547 18.82 -6.86 17.26
CA PHE A 547 17.74 -7.58 16.64
C PHE A 547 16.45 -6.76 16.69
N MET A 548 15.78 -6.62 15.58
CA MET A 548 14.50 -5.93 15.43
C MET A 548 13.51 -6.84 14.70
N VAL A 549 12.24 -6.79 15.08
CA VAL A 549 11.17 -7.46 14.34
C VAL A 549 10.34 -6.41 13.64
N VAL A 550 10.07 -6.62 12.36
CA VAL A 550 9.16 -5.79 11.56
C VAL A 550 8.21 -6.72 10.85
N ASP A 551 6.93 -6.69 11.21
CA ASP A 551 5.93 -7.55 10.60
C ASP A 551 5.81 -7.27 9.09
N GLY A 552 5.62 -8.30 8.28
CA GLY A 552 5.65 -8.19 6.82
C GLY A 552 4.54 -7.31 6.23
N ASP A 553 3.49 -6.99 7.00
CA ASP A 553 2.42 -6.04 6.67
C ASP A 553 2.66 -4.61 7.21
N ASP A 554 3.72 -4.41 8.03
CA ASP A 554 4.16 -3.13 8.56
C ASP A 554 5.37 -2.57 7.79
N TRP A 555 5.89 -1.39 8.20
CA TRP A 555 7.09 -0.79 7.61
C TRP A 555 7.79 0.18 8.58
N VAL A 556 8.93 0.73 8.16
CA VAL A 556 9.66 1.73 8.95
C VAL A 556 9.73 3.08 8.23
N ASP A 557 9.93 4.14 8.99
CA ASP A 557 10.33 5.44 8.47
C ASP A 557 11.81 5.40 8.11
N SER A 558 12.12 5.29 6.82
CA SER A 558 13.51 5.08 6.34
C SER A 558 14.46 6.18 6.80
N GLU A 559 14.02 7.44 6.85
CA GLU A 559 14.86 8.57 7.28
C GLU A 559 15.17 8.51 8.78
N GLN A 560 14.15 8.23 9.60
CA GLN A 560 14.33 8.08 11.05
C GLN A 560 15.16 6.84 11.38
N PHE A 561 14.97 5.76 10.62
CA PHE A 561 15.74 4.54 10.74
C PHE A 561 17.22 4.74 10.35
N GLU A 562 17.49 5.45 9.26
CA GLU A 562 18.84 5.84 8.86
C GLU A 562 19.55 6.66 9.95
N LYS A 563 18.86 7.64 10.53
CA LYS A 563 19.37 8.45 11.64
C LYS A 563 19.70 7.59 12.87
N LEU A 564 18.90 6.57 13.15
CA LEU A 564 19.21 5.63 14.23
C LEU A 564 20.48 4.84 13.95
N LEU A 565 20.59 4.21 12.76
CA LEU A 565 21.77 3.42 12.39
C LEU A 565 23.05 4.26 12.43
N ALA A 566 22.97 5.50 11.92
CA ALA A 566 24.06 6.46 12.02
C ALA A 566 24.47 6.71 13.47
N LYS A 567 23.52 6.90 14.39
CA LYS A 567 23.79 7.14 15.81
C LYS A 567 24.37 5.92 16.51
N ILE A 568 23.85 4.72 16.24
CA ILE A 568 24.39 3.47 16.76
C ILE A 568 25.87 3.33 16.36
N LYS A 569 26.19 3.62 15.09
CA LYS A 569 27.55 3.49 14.56
C LYS A 569 28.51 4.55 15.11
N ILE A 570 28.08 5.83 15.10
CA ILE A 570 28.95 6.96 15.50
C ILE A 570 29.16 6.99 17.01
N ARG A 571 28.10 6.77 17.80
CA ARG A 571 28.18 6.79 19.28
C ARG A 571 28.58 5.46 19.90
N GLN A 572 28.76 4.42 19.08
CA GLN A 572 29.05 3.05 19.54
C GLN A 572 28.09 2.57 20.63
N ILE A 573 26.77 2.84 20.44
CA ILE A 573 25.73 2.40 21.39
C ILE A 573 25.82 0.88 21.56
N ASP A 574 25.96 0.42 22.79
CA ASP A 574 26.11 -1.00 23.14
C ASP A 574 25.23 -1.42 24.33
N THR A 575 24.05 -0.83 24.48
CA THR A 575 23.09 -1.18 25.53
C THR A 575 22.27 -2.42 25.17
N ASP A 576 21.66 -3.08 26.16
CA ASP A 576 20.89 -4.30 25.97
C ASP A 576 19.58 -4.05 25.18
N ILE A 577 18.98 -2.88 25.36
CA ILE A 577 17.79 -2.43 24.60
C ILE A 577 18.02 -1.01 24.06
N ILE A 578 17.57 -0.80 22.82
CA ILE A 578 17.31 0.55 22.30
C ILE A 578 15.80 0.68 22.13
N SER A 579 15.19 1.69 22.78
CA SER A 579 13.76 1.96 22.69
C SER A 579 13.48 3.22 21.87
N SER A 580 12.65 3.08 20.87
CA SER A 580 12.21 4.15 19.95
C SER A 580 10.72 4.46 20.10
N ASN A 581 10.28 5.55 19.50
CA ASN A 581 8.89 5.85 19.30
C ASN A 581 8.36 5.15 18.04
N TYR A 582 7.04 5.05 17.90
CA TYR A 582 6.40 4.48 16.71
C TYR A 582 5.06 5.16 16.40
N HIS A 583 4.55 4.95 15.19
CA HIS A 583 3.21 5.38 14.81
C HIS A 583 2.25 4.19 14.72
N GLU A 584 1.05 4.36 15.25
CA GLU A 584 -0.09 3.50 14.89
C GLU A 584 -0.84 4.15 13.72
N ILE A 585 -0.99 3.41 12.63
CA ILE A 585 -1.70 3.85 11.43
C ILE A 585 -2.98 3.04 11.29
N ASN A 586 -4.11 3.72 11.36
CA ASN A 586 -5.40 3.07 11.10
C ASN A 586 -5.65 3.06 9.59
N MET A 587 -5.59 1.88 8.99
CA MET A 587 -5.69 1.68 7.56
C MET A 587 -7.07 2.02 6.97
N GLU A 588 -8.13 1.96 7.79
CA GLU A 588 -9.49 2.34 7.34
C GLU A 588 -9.68 3.84 7.27
N THR A 589 -9.01 4.60 8.14
CA THR A 589 -9.26 6.02 8.32
C THR A 589 -8.07 6.90 7.99
N GLY A 590 -6.91 6.30 7.72
CA GLY A 590 -5.65 7.03 7.49
C GLY A 590 -5.13 7.81 8.71
N ILE A 591 -5.77 7.65 9.90
CA ILE A 591 -5.33 8.38 11.10
C ILE A 591 -4.03 7.78 11.60
N CYS A 592 -3.00 8.61 11.65
CA CYS A 592 -1.70 8.32 12.22
C CYS A 592 -1.62 8.85 13.66
N THR A 593 -1.32 7.97 14.63
CA THR A 593 -1.20 8.32 16.05
C THR A 593 0.23 8.07 16.52
N LEU A 594 0.90 9.10 17.01
CA LEU A 594 2.22 8.95 17.63
C LEU A 594 2.10 8.22 18.98
N CYS A 595 2.87 7.15 19.11
CA CYS A 595 3.06 6.39 20.35
C CYS A 595 4.45 6.69 20.91
N GLU A 596 4.51 7.55 21.89
CA GLU A 596 5.74 8.04 22.47
C GLU A 596 5.98 7.49 23.86
N GLN A 597 7.23 7.07 24.14
CA GLN A 597 7.64 6.68 25.50
C GLN A 597 7.75 7.93 26.36
N GLN A 598 6.97 7.98 27.41
CA GLN A 598 6.98 9.08 28.40
C GLN A 598 8.08 8.84 29.44
N VAL A 599 9.33 9.16 29.06
CA VAL A 599 10.50 8.98 29.92
C VAL A 599 11.17 10.31 30.23
N GLN A 600 11.73 10.43 31.43
CA GLN A 600 12.54 11.58 31.86
C GLN A 600 14.00 11.14 31.93
N VAL A 601 14.63 10.97 30.76
CA VAL A 601 16.00 10.53 30.61
C VAL A 601 16.68 11.32 29.49
N GLU A 602 18.01 11.34 29.48
CA GLU A 602 18.77 11.85 28.35
C GLU A 602 18.70 10.87 27.19
N TYR A 603 18.30 11.36 26.02
CA TYR A 603 18.26 10.53 24.82
C TYR A 603 19.66 10.19 24.32
N PHE A 604 19.81 8.99 23.81
CA PHE A 604 21.06 8.42 23.27
C PHE A 604 22.12 8.09 24.32
N GLU A 605 21.79 8.16 25.59
CA GLU A 605 22.65 7.74 26.69
C GLU A 605 22.15 6.41 27.29
N ALA A 606 23.09 5.61 27.79
CA ALA A 606 22.78 4.36 28.47
C ALA A 606 22.19 4.63 29.86
N VAL A 607 21.00 4.17 30.14
CA VAL A 607 20.34 4.30 31.43
C VAL A 607 20.25 2.91 32.08
N PRO A 608 20.80 2.71 33.30
CA PRO A 608 20.62 1.45 34.01
C PRO A 608 19.14 1.11 34.17
N PHE A 609 18.78 -0.15 33.89
CA PHE A 609 17.38 -0.62 33.90
C PHE A 609 16.68 -0.32 35.24
N GLU A 610 17.40 -0.43 36.33
CA GLU A 610 16.92 -0.18 37.69
C GLU A 610 16.59 1.29 38.01
N LYS A 611 17.11 2.25 37.22
CA LYS A 611 16.85 3.69 37.37
C LYS A 611 15.63 4.18 36.61
N LEU A 612 14.98 3.30 35.87
CA LEU A 612 13.82 3.61 35.05
C LEU A 612 12.53 3.61 35.87
N ASP A 613 11.55 4.40 35.46
CA ASP A 613 10.16 4.32 35.97
C ASP A 613 9.45 3.09 35.39
N LEU A 614 9.83 1.92 35.88
CA LEU A 614 9.45 0.60 35.37
C LEU A 614 7.96 0.28 35.47
N GLU A 615 7.18 1.02 36.23
CA GLU A 615 5.71 0.87 36.30
C GLU A 615 5.03 1.54 35.10
N ASN A 616 5.64 2.58 34.51
CA ASN A 616 5.09 3.39 33.45
C ASN A 616 5.71 3.14 32.06
N ILE A 617 6.86 2.49 31.98
CA ILE A 617 7.49 2.11 30.71
C ILE A 617 6.81 0.87 30.14
N TYR A 618 6.61 0.87 28.81
CA TYR A 618 6.05 -0.26 28.09
C TYR A 618 6.81 -0.51 26.80
N PHE A 619 7.70 -1.50 26.82
CA PHE A 619 8.36 -1.98 25.62
C PHE A 619 7.38 -2.81 24.79
N THR A 620 7.33 -2.55 23.49
CA THR A 620 6.54 -3.29 22.52
C THR A 620 7.45 -3.80 21.41
N LEU A 621 6.99 -4.77 20.66
CA LEU A 621 7.72 -5.25 19.47
C LEU A 621 8.05 -4.09 18.52
N ALA A 622 7.11 -3.16 18.30
CA ALA A 622 7.27 -1.99 17.43
C ALA A 622 8.24 -0.91 17.95
N SER A 623 8.54 -0.89 19.24
CA SER A 623 9.38 0.16 19.85
C SER A 623 10.76 -0.32 20.28
N THR A 624 11.11 -1.60 20.08
CA THR A 624 12.24 -2.19 20.83
C THR A 624 13.19 -2.93 19.90
N LEU A 625 14.46 -2.56 20.02
CA LEU A 625 15.57 -3.28 19.45
C LEU A 625 16.34 -3.92 20.62
N ILE A 626 16.52 -5.23 20.58
CA ILE A 626 17.19 -5.98 21.65
C ILE A 626 18.55 -6.47 21.14
N LYS A 627 19.59 -6.39 21.97
CA LYS A 627 20.90 -6.92 21.64
C LYS A 627 20.79 -8.43 21.37
N LEU A 628 21.24 -8.91 20.22
CA LEU A 628 21.06 -10.31 19.81
C LEU A 628 21.70 -11.30 20.80
N SER A 629 22.82 -10.90 21.42
CA SER A 629 23.46 -11.70 22.45
C SER A 629 22.59 -11.87 23.71
N VAL A 630 21.76 -10.88 24.04
CA VAL A 630 20.79 -10.98 25.16
C VAL A 630 19.66 -11.95 24.80
N LEU A 631 19.12 -11.86 23.58
CA LEU A 631 18.10 -12.80 23.12
C LEU A 631 18.61 -14.25 23.11
N ARG A 632 19.88 -14.46 22.80
CA ARG A 632 20.51 -15.79 22.80
C ARG A 632 20.83 -16.34 24.19
N GLN A 633 20.86 -15.50 25.22
CA GLN A 633 20.96 -15.95 26.62
C GLN A 633 19.64 -16.52 27.11
N VAL A 634 18.52 -16.13 26.47
CA VAL A 634 17.18 -16.69 26.73
C VAL A 634 17.16 -18.13 26.24
N ASN A 635 17.25 -19.07 27.15
CA ASN A 635 17.18 -20.50 26.85
C ASN A 635 15.72 -21.02 26.77
N GLN A 636 14.86 -20.19 26.18
CA GLN A 636 13.43 -20.47 26.00
C GLN A 636 12.99 -19.97 24.63
N SER A 637 12.51 -20.86 23.79
CA SER A 637 11.94 -20.48 22.49
C SER A 637 10.54 -19.88 22.68
N LEU A 638 10.19 -18.92 21.83
CA LEU A 638 8.82 -18.44 21.70
C LEU A 638 7.93 -19.58 21.24
N GLN A 639 6.68 -19.61 21.69
CA GLN A 639 5.74 -20.65 21.34
C GLN A 639 5.43 -20.64 19.84
N GLU A 640 5.38 -21.83 19.24
CA GLU A 640 4.98 -22.04 17.85
C GLU A 640 3.46 -22.25 17.76
N HIS A 641 2.89 -22.01 16.58
CA HIS A 641 1.44 -22.07 16.34
C HIS A 641 0.60 -21.30 17.37
N THR A 642 1.16 -20.19 17.88
CA THR A 642 0.56 -19.39 18.95
C THR A 642 0.60 -17.94 18.61
N PHE A 643 -0.52 -17.24 18.81
CA PHE A 643 -0.61 -15.77 18.71
C PHE A 643 -0.19 -15.12 20.03
N TYR A 644 0.10 -13.80 20.02
CA TYR A 644 0.46 -12.98 21.18
C TYR A 644 1.84 -13.30 21.78
N VAL A 645 2.70 -13.94 21.03
CA VAL A 645 4.08 -14.27 21.43
C VAL A 645 5.00 -13.04 21.54
N ASP A 646 4.55 -11.88 21.08
CA ASP A 646 5.15 -10.58 21.35
C ASP A 646 5.34 -10.32 22.87
N VAL A 647 4.43 -10.81 23.69
CA VAL A 647 4.55 -10.77 25.16
C VAL A 647 5.73 -11.60 25.65
N GLU A 648 5.94 -12.80 25.09
CA GLU A 648 7.10 -13.65 25.40
C GLU A 648 8.40 -12.99 24.90
N TYR A 649 8.40 -12.46 23.67
CA TYR A 649 9.54 -11.79 23.08
C TYR A 649 10.07 -10.63 23.94
N ILE A 650 9.16 -9.87 24.56
CA ILE A 650 9.52 -8.74 25.44
C ILE A 650 9.88 -9.21 26.85
N LEU A 651 9.24 -10.24 27.40
CA LEU A 651 9.39 -10.60 28.79
C LEU A 651 10.47 -11.64 29.07
N PHE A 652 10.74 -12.60 28.18
CA PHE A 652 11.81 -13.58 28.40
C PHE A 652 13.20 -12.96 28.54
N PRO A 653 13.59 -11.89 27.81
CA PRO A 653 14.90 -11.27 28.01
C PRO A 653 15.07 -10.51 29.33
N VAL A 654 13.99 -10.17 30.04
CA VAL A 654 14.04 -9.29 31.22
C VAL A 654 15.05 -9.71 32.30
N PRO A 655 15.24 -11.01 32.64
CA PRO A 655 16.27 -11.41 33.61
C PRO A 655 17.70 -11.04 33.25
N TYR A 656 17.98 -10.79 31.98
CA TYR A 656 19.31 -10.52 31.44
C TYR A 656 19.54 -9.02 31.15
N LEU A 657 18.51 -8.18 31.27
CA LEU A 657 18.58 -6.74 30.95
C LEU A 657 19.32 -5.97 32.06
N LYS A 658 20.27 -5.14 31.65
CA LYS A 658 21.07 -4.26 32.50
C LYS A 658 20.81 -2.79 32.23
N ASP A 659 20.67 -2.40 30.96
CA ASP A 659 20.56 -1.01 30.56
C ASP A 659 19.72 -0.82 29.29
N VAL A 660 19.27 0.42 29.10
CA VAL A 660 18.42 0.83 27.99
C VAL A 660 18.85 2.18 27.46
N THR A 661 18.94 2.34 26.15
CA THR A 661 19.06 3.64 25.48
C THR A 661 17.73 4.04 24.86
N PHE A 662 17.24 5.23 25.20
CA PHE A 662 16.05 5.80 24.55
C PHE A 662 16.43 6.70 23.40
N VAL A 663 15.71 6.60 22.28
CA VAL A 663 15.91 7.45 21.14
C VAL A 663 14.60 8.16 20.78
N LYS A 664 14.72 9.44 20.38
CA LYS A 664 13.54 10.26 20.03
C LYS A 664 12.98 9.98 18.63
N TYR A 665 13.59 9.05 17.90
CA TYR A 665 13.17 8.73 16.57
C TYR A 665 11.88 7.91 16.56
N CYS A 666 11.00 8.20 15.60
CA CYS A 666 9.74 7.48 15.40
C CYS A 666 9.91 6.54 14.21
N ILE A 667 10.34 5.30 14.47
CA ILE A 667 10.86 4.41 13.44
C ILE A 667 9.77 3.54 12.84
N TYR A 668 9.02 2.84 13.67
CA TYR A 668 8.08 1.81 13.22
C TYR A 668 6.72 2.42 12.86
N LYS A 669 6.12 1.93 11.80
CA LYS A 669 4.77 2.28 11.32
C LYS A 669 3.87 1.05 11.45
N TYR A 670 3.15 0.96 12.55
CA TYR A 670 2.29 -0.16 12.91
C TYR A 670 0.89 -0.01 12.28
N CYS A 671 0.52 -0.91 11.39
CA CYS A 671 -0.77 -0.90 10.69
C CYS A 671 -1.87 -1.53 11.53
N ARG A 672 -3.02 -0.85 11.59
CA ARG A 672 -4.24 -1.32 12.25
C ARG A 672 -5.48 -1.12 11.39
N GLY A 673 -6.51 -1.94 11.61
CA GLY A 673 -7.82 -1.75 10.95
C GLY A 673 -8.22 -2.90 10.02
N ASN A 674 -7.39 -3.92 9.87
CA ASN A 674 -7.82 -5.14 9.20
C ASN A 674 -8.60 -6.03 10.18
N THR A 675 -9.81 -6.48 9.79
CA THR A 675 -10.67 -7.38 10.60
C THR A 675 -10.07 -8.77 10.81
N GLU A 676 -9.06 -9.13 10.03
CA GLU A 676 -8.32 -10.39 10.10
C GLU A 676 -7.18 -10.35 11.15
N GLN A 677 -6.84 -9.17 11.66
CA GLN A 677 -5.75 -9.03 12.64
C GLN A 677 -6.04 -9.77 13.95
N SER A 678 -4.98 -10.32 14.55
CA SER A 678 -5.02 -11.08 15.81
C SER A 678 -5.57 -10.28 16.99
N VAL A 679 -5.43 -8.97 16.97
CA VAL A 679 -5.89 -8.04 18.05
C VAL A 679 -7.36 -7.64 17.95
N TYR A 680 -8.10 -8.12 16.95
CA TYR A 680 -9.55 -7.91 16.88
C TYR A 680 -10.28 -8.71 17.97
N ILE A 681 -11.08 -8.04 18.83
CA ILE A 681 -11.67 -8.68 20.02
C ILE A 681 -12.42 -9.99 19.75
N PRO A 682 -13.28 -10.11 18.73
CA PRO A 682 -13.93 -11.39 18.42
C PRO A 682 -12.93 -12.50 18.06
N THR A 683 -11.84 -12.17 17.39
CA THR A 683 -10.75 -13.09 17.08
C THR A 683 -10.00 -13.50 18.35
N MET A 684 -9.72 -12.55 19.24
CA MET A 684 -9.09 -12.82 20.54
C MET A 684 -9.94 -13.74 21.41
N VAL A 685 -11.26 -13.57 21.41
CA VAL A 685 -12.18 -14.43 22.16
C VAL A 685 -12.16 -15.86 21.62
N LYS A 686 -12.17 -16.03 20.30
CA LYS A 686 -12.07 -17.35 19.66
C LYS A 686 -10.73 -18.06 19.94
N ARG A 687 -9.67 -17.26 20.17
CA ARG A 687 -8.28 -17.73 20.38
C ARG A 687 -7.78 -17.45 21.81
N TYR A 688 -8.68 -17.44 22.80
CA TYR A 688 -8.31 -17.19 24.20
C TYR A 688 -7.28 -18.19 24.72
N ASP A 689 -7.31 -19.41 24.23
CA ASP A 689 -6.38 -20.49 24.58
C ASP A 689 -4.92 -20.17 24.19
N HIS A 690 -4.70 -19.47 23.06
CA HIS A 690 -3.39 -18.96 22.70
C HIS A 690 -2.89 -17.92 23.73
N HIS A 691 -3.75 -16.98 24.09
CA HIS A 691 -3.41 -15.98 25.10
C HIS A 691 -3.17 -16.63 26.48
N GLU A 692 -3.95 -17.66 26.83
CA GLU A 692 -3.75 -18.44 28.06
C GLU A 692 -2.39 -19.16 28.06
N ARG A 693 -2.02 -19.80 26.94
CA ARG A 693 -0.72 -20.48 26.79
C ARG A 693 0.43 -19.53 27.02
N VAL A 694 0.39 -18.36 26.39
CA VAL A 694 1.42 -17.31 26.54
C VAL A 694 1.49 -16.82 27.99
N MET A 695 0.35 -16.52 28.61
CA MET A 695 0.32 -16.07 30.01
C MET A 695 0.88 -17.12 30.96
N LYS A 696 0.55 -18.40 30.76
CA LYS A 696 1.10 -19.49 31.58
C LYS A 696 2.60 -19.66 31.37
N SER A 697 3.08 -19.56 30.13
CA SER A 697 4.49 -19.66 29.78
C SER A 697 5.30 -18.56 30.48
N VAL A 698 4.87 -17.31 30.34
CA VAL A 698 5.58 -16.16 30.94
C VAL A 698 5.57 -16.21 32.49
N LEU A 699 4.46 -16.62 33.09
CA LEU A 699 4.36 -16.75 34.56
C LEU A 699 5.30 -17.82 35.09
N LYS A 700 5.39 -18.99 34.42
CA LYS A 700 6.34 -20.06 34.78
C LYS A 700 7.77 -19.58 34.57
N TYR A 701 8.09 -18.98 33.43
CA TYR A 701 9.41 -18.44 33.13
C TYR A 701 9.89 -17.46 34.20
N LYS A 702 9.01 -16.52 34.63
CA LYS A 702 9.27 -15.60 35.74
C LYS A 702 9.56 -16.31 37.05
N GLN A 703 8.87 -17.42 37.35
CA GLN A 703 9.07 -18.22 38.55
C GLN A 703 10.41 -18.96 38.54
N GLU A 704 10.81 -19.47 37.38
CA GLU A 704 12.00 -20.30 37.19
C GLU A 704 13.29 -19.48 37.08
N HIS A 705 13.19 -18.17 36.75
CA HIS A 705 14.34 -17.30 36.53
C HIS A 705 14.47 -16.24 37.62
N PRO A 706 15.61 -16.17 38.31
CA PRO A 706 15.87 -15.14 39.32
C PRO A 706 15.80 -13.74 38.71
N THR A 707 15.13 -12.82 39.37
CA THR A 707 14.97 -11.43 38.93
C THR A 707 15.36 -10.45 40.02
N SER A 708 16.01 -9.35 39.66
CA SER A 708 16.21 -8.23 40.57
C SER A 708 14.89 -7.60 41.00
N LYS A 709 14.91 -6.75 42.01
CA LYS A 709 13.73 -5.99 42.44
C LYS A 709 13.16 -5.15 41.27
N ALA A 710 14.01 -4.51 40.50
CA ALA A 710 13.64 -3.69 39.34
C ALA A 710 12.98 -4.53 38.24
N GLN A 711 13.59 -5.64 37.87
CA GLN A 711 13.05 -6.57 36.85
C GLN A 711 11.69 -7.11 37.28
N ARG A 712 11.50 -7.45 38.55
CA ARG A 712 10.21 -7.90 39.08
C ARG A 712 9.14 -6.81 39.01
N ILE A 713 9.49 -5.55 39.28
CA ILE A 713 8.56 -4.42 39.14
C ILE A 713 8.07 -4.33 37.70
N TYR A 714 8.99 -4.40 36.73
CA TYR A 714 8.67 -4.37 35.31
C TYR A 714 7.79 -5.54 34.88
N TYR A 715 8.17 -6.78 35.23
CA TYR A 715 7.33 -7.97 34.99
C TYR A 715 5.90 -7.77 35.50
N ASN A 716 5.79 -7.35 36.76
CA ASN A 716 4.49 -7.16 37.37
C ASN A 716 3.67 -6.06 36.70
N ALA A 717 4.30 -4.98 36.25
CA ALA A 717 3.62 -3.90 35.53
C ALA A 717 3.04 -4.39 34.20
N ILE A 718 3.79 -5.14 33.41
CA ILE A 718 3.34 -5.70 32.15
C ILE A 718 2.30 -6.78 32.35
N LEU A 719 2.56 -7.75 33.24
CA LEU A 719 1.64 -8.87 33.52
C LEU A 719 0.30 -8.38 34.05
N LYS A 720 0.25 -7.34 34.89
CA LYS A 720 -1.01 -6.75 35.37
C LYS A 720 -1.91 -6.29 34.21
N ARG A 721 -1.34 -5.70 33.17
CA ARG A 721 -2.08 -5.26 31.98
C ARG A 721 -2.65 -6.44 31.21
N HIS A 722 -1.81 -7.44 30.94
CA HIS A 722 -2.21 -8.64 30.21
C HIS A 722 -3.19 -9.51 30.98
N LEU A 723 -3.04 -9.65 32.31
CA LEU A 723 -3.98 -10.38 33.18
C LEU A 723 -5.37 -9.76 33.14
N TYR A 724 -5.45 -8.42 33.16
CA TYR A 724 -6.75 -7.74 33.04
C TYR A 724 -7.45 -8.09 31.72
N THR A 725 -6.72 -8.00 30.63
CA THR A 725 -7.22 -8.35 29.29
C THR A 725 -7.59 -9.83 29.23
N HIS A 726 -6.75 -10.71 29.75
CA HIS A 726 -6.97 -12.15 29.74
C HIS A 726 -8.29 -12.53 30.43
N TYR A 727 -8.50 -12.08 31.66
CA TYR A 727 -9.76 -12.32 32.34
C TYR A 727 -10.97 -11.70 31.62
N ALA A 728 -10.80 -10.55 30.98
CA ALA A 728 -11.88 -9.93 30.23
C ALA A 728 -12.27 -10.73 28.98
N LEU A 729 -11.32 -11.37 28.29
CA LEU A 729 -11.60 -12.14 27.08
C LEU A 729 -12.65 -13.23 27.34
N PHE A 730 -12.46 -14.07 28.35
CA PHE A 730 -13.38 -15.16 28.59
C PHE A 730 -14.51 -14.81 29.58
N MET A 731 -14.31 -13.95 30.59
CA MET A 731 -15.38 -13.65 31.56
C MET A 731 -16.34 -12.55 31.06
N VAL A 732 -15.91 -11.65 30.20
CA VAL A 732 -16.70 -10.49 29.74
C VAL A 732 -17.10 -10.57 28.28
N TYR A 733 -16.21 -11.00 27.40
CA TYR A 733 -16.44 -10.95 25.96
C TYR A 733 -16.91 -12.29 25.37
N ASP A 734 -16.58 -13.44 26.01
CA ASP A 734 -17.14 -14.74 25.62
C ASP A 734 -18.68 -14.71 25.71
N GLU A 735 -19.35 -15.23 24.70
CA GLU A 735 -20.82 -15.33 24.69
C GLU A 735 -21.30 -16.40 25.67
N ASP A 736 -20.61 -17.54 25.79
CA ASP A 736 -20.86 -18.57 26.79
C ASP A 736 -20.22 -18.19 28.13
N LYS A 737 -21.01 -17.50 28.96
CA LYS A 737 -20.54 -17.03 30.28
C LYS A 737 -20.21 -18.16 31.23
N LYS A 738 -20.90 -19.31 31.18
CA LYS A 738 -20.62 -20.44 32.06
C LYS A 738 -19.26 -21.04 31.75
N HIS A 739 -19.01 -21.27 30.45
CA HIS A 739 -17.72 -21.72 29.94
C HIS A 739 -16.60 -20.75 30.31
N GLY A 740 -16.81 -19.44 30.07
CA GLY A 740 -15.81 -18.41 30.40
C GLY A 740 -15.47 -18.33 31.90
N TYR A 741 -16.43 -18.55 32.80
CA TYR A 741 -16.19 -18.59 34.22
C TYR A 741 -15.45 -19.86 34.68
N GLU A 742 -15.70 -21.01 34.06
CA GLU A 742 -14.92 -22.24 34.31
C GLU A 742 -13.45 -22.10 33.89
N ILE A 743 -13.19 -21.46 32.74
CA ILE A 743 -11.81 -21.11 32.30
C ILE A 743 -11.18 -20.19 33.35
N GLY A 744 -11.92 -19.14 33.78
CA GLY A 744 -11.46 -18.20 34.79
C GLY A 744 -11.10 -18.90 36.10
N LYS A 745 -11.86 -19.88 36.54
CA LYS A 745 -11.57 -20.68 37.71
C LYS A 745 -10.27 -21.48 37.62
N ARG A 746 -10.07 -22.16 36.47
CA ARG A 746 -8.85 -22.93 36.22
C ARG A 746 -7.61 -22.05 36.15
N PHE A 747 -7.69 -20.94 35.41
CA PHE A 747 -6.59 -20.00 35.30
C PHE A 747 -6.27 -19.32 36.64
N ASP A 748 -7.30 -18.97 37.43
CA ASP A 748 -7.13 -18.36 38.74
C ASP A 748 -6.45 -19.31 39.75
N ALA A 749 -6.75 -20.60 39.70
CA ALA A 749 -6.07 -21.61 40.50
C ALA A 749 -4.58 -21.69 40.14
N PHE A 750 -4.29 -21.76 38.84
CA PHE A 750 -2.91 -21.74 38.31
C PHE A 750 -2.16 -20.46 38.73
N LEU A 751 -2.80 -19.27 38.63
CA LEU A 751 -2.16 -18.01 39.00
C LEU A 751 -1.84 -17.93 40.50
N ARG A 752 -2.71 -18.49 41.37
CA ARG A 752 -2.47 -18.53 42.82
C ARG A 752 -1.28 -19.41 43.18
N GLU A 753 -1.09 -20.49 42.47
CA GLU A 753 0.02 -21.43 42.66
C GLU A 753 1.34 -20.82 42.13
N THR A 754 1.31 -20.24 40.93
CA THR A 754 2.52 -19.79 40.24
C THR A 754 2.99 -18.42 40.71
N ASP A 755 2.06 -17.45 40.90
CA ASP A 755 2.39 -16.09 41.35
C ASP A 755 1.36 -15.54 42.35
N PRO A 756 1.52 -15.84 43.66
CA PRO A 756 0.62 -15.38 44.70
C PRO A 756 0.52 -13.85 44.83
N GLU A 757 1.57 -13.08 44.44
CA GLU A 757 1.57 -11.63 44.46
C GLU A 757 0.61 -11.07 43.43
N LEU A 758 0.70 -11.51 42.18
CA LEU A 758 -0.21 -11.12 41.11
C LEU A 758 -1.63 -11.63 41.38
N ALA A 759 -1.79 -12.81 41.96
CA ALA A 759 -3.10 -13.33 42.34
C ALA A 759 -3.81 -12.43 43.35
N ARG A 760 -3.05 -11.87 44.34
CA ARG A 760 -3.58 -10.89 45.30
C ARG A 760 -3.95 -9.58 44.64
N TRP A 761 -3.08 -9.11 43.70
CA TRP A 761 -3.37 -7.91 42.92
C TRP A 761 -4.64 -8.07 42.08
N VAL A 762 -4.82 -9.20 41.38
CA VAL A 762 -6.03 -9.50 40.61
C VAL A 762 -7.26 -9.49 41.49
N ALA A 763 -7.21 -10.09 42.70
CA ALA A 763 -8.30 -10.07 43.63
C ALA A 763 -8.75 -8.67 44.05
N LYS A 764 -7.78 -7.74 44.16
CA LYS A 764 -8.04 -6.35 44.58
C LYS A 764 -8.47 -5.48 43.39
N SER A 765 -7.80 -5.63 42.25
CA SER A 765 -7.84 -4.66 41.16
C SER A 765 -8.71 -5.06 39.97
N VAL A 766 -9.10 -6.36 39.84
CA VAL A 766 -9.93 -6.85 38.72
C VAL A 766 -11.33 -7.17 39.25
N PRO A 767 -12.32 -6.26 39.13
CA PRO A 767 -13.62 -6.37 39.81
C PRO A 767 -14.37 -7.66 39.45
N MET A 768 -14.32 -8.12 38.21
CA MET A 768 -14.99 -9.34 37.76
C MET A 768 -14.43 -10.59 38.46
N VAL A 769 -13.12 -10.69 38.63
CA VAL A 769 -12.46 -11.81 39.31
C VAL A 769 -12.75 -11.77 40.82
N ARG A 770 -12.69 -10.57 41.43
CA ARG A 770 -13.02 -10.37 42.83
C ARG A 770 -14.43 -10.88 43.18
N ILE A 771 -15.41 -10.59 42.31
CA ILE A 771 -16.78 -11.06 42.46
C ILE A 771 -16.84 -12.56 42.21
N ALA A 772 -16.22 -13.07 41.16
CA ALA A 772 -16.22 -14.49 40.80
C ALA A 772 -15.63 -15.36 41.95
N ARG A 773 -14.50 -14.94 42.53
CA ARG A 773 -13.89 -15.61 43.70
C ARG A 773 -14.83 -15.72 44.89
N ARG A 774 -15.62 -14.65 45.19
CA ARG A 774 -16.62 -14.66 46.29
C ARG A 774 -17.69 -15.72 46.07
N TYR A 775 -18.04 -16.04 44.84
CA TYR A 775 -19.07 -17.00 44.49
C TYR A 775 -18.50 -18.31 43.88
N GLY A 776 -17.20 -18.59 44.10
CA GLY A 776 -16.56 -19.83 43.60
C GLY A 776 -16.51 -19.96 42.07
N PHE A 777 -16.55 -18.84 41.35
CA PHE A 777 -16.66 -18.80 39.87
C PHE A 777 -17.96 -19.44 39.34
N ASP A 778 -18.99 -19.59 40.18
CA ASP A 778 -20.31 -20.03 39.73
C ASP A 778 -21.03 -18.85 39.06
N TYR A 779 -21.18 -18.90 37.73
CA TYR A 779 -21.80 -17.82 36.96
C TYR A 779 -23.24 -17.54 37.38
N ASP A 780 -24.03 -18.59 37.71
CA ASP A 780 -25.43 -18.41 38.04
C ASP A 780 -25.59 -17.75 39.44
N ARG A 781 -24.68 -18.02 40.39
CA ARG A 781 -24.61 -17.31 41.68
C ARG A 781 -24.14 -15.88 41.50
N VAL A 782 -23.12 -15.66 40.67
CA VAL A 782 -22.61 -14.33 40.33
C VAL A 782 -23.72 -13.50 39.69
N LYS A 783 -24.46 -14.05 38.71
CA LYS A 783 -25.57 -13.40 38.01
C LYS A 783 -26.70 -12.96 38.97
N ARG A 784 -26.95 -13.68 40.03
CA ARG A 784 -27.99 -13.38 41.04
C ARG A 784 -27.59 -12.29 42.05
N SER A 785 -26.30 -11.96 42.14
CA SER A 785 -25.80 -10.94 43.09
C SER A 785 -26.21 -9.52 42.69
N LEU A 786 -26.53 -8.67 43.72
CA LEU A 786 -26.90 -7.24 43.50
C LEU A 786 -25.82 -6.42 42.76
N SER A 787 -24.56 -6.80 42.96
CA SER A 787 -23.42 -6.16 42.27
C SER A 787 -23.44 -6.40 40.77
N VAL A 788 -24.04 -7.48 40.29
CA VAL A 788 -24.16 -7.84 38.88
C VAL A 788 -25.35 -7.14 38.23
N LYS A 789 -26.41 -6.82 38.97
CA LYS A 789 -27.48 -5.97 38.41
C LYS A 789 -26.92 -4.60 37.96
N LEU A 790 -25.97 -4.07 38.69
CA LEU A 790 -25.25 -2.84 38.37
C LEU A 790 -24.27 -3.03 37.17
N LEU A 791 -23.61 -4.19 37.08
CA LEU A 791 -22.77 -4.57 35.96
C LEU A 791 -23.60 -4.83 34.69
N HIS A 792 -24.75 -5.49 34.79
CA HIS A 792 -25.70 -5.66 33.68
C HIS A 792 -26.30 -4.33 33.20
N LEU A 793 -26.52 -3.38 34.11
CA LEU A 793 -26.92 -2.02 33.71
C LEU A 793 -25.82 -1.34 32.94
N LYS A 794 -24.56 -1.51 33.36
CA LYS A 794 -23.37 -1.06 32.62
C LYS A 794 -23.24 -1.76 31.25
N ASP A 795 -23.49 -3.05 31.18
CA ASP A 795 -23.41 -3.83 29.94
C ASP A 795 -24.59 -3.56 28.99
N ARG A 796 -25.81 -3.37 29.50
CA ARG A 796 -26.94 -2.89 28.71
C ARG A 796 -26.69 -1.48 28.16
N MET A 797 -26.08 -0.60 28.93
CA MET A 797 -25.67 0.73 28.49
C MET A 797 -24.53 0.61 27.43
N LYS A 798 -23.53 -0.23 27.67
CA LYS A 798 -22.47 -0.52 26.66
C LYS A 798 -23.03 -1.12 25.37
N ASN A 799 -23.98 -2.04 25.47
CA ASN A 799 -24.57 -2.67 24.26
C ASN A 799 -25.51 -1.73 23.49
N LYS A 800 -26.23 -0.84 24.21
CA LYS A 800 -26.99 0.25 23.59
C LYS A 800 -26.08 1.28 22.91
N PHE A 801 -24.83 1.42 23.38
CA PHE A 801 -23.78 2.25 22.80
C PHE A 801 -22.94 1.52 21.71
N LYS A 802 -22.92 0.18 21.67
CA LYS A 802 -22.22 -0.63 20.64
C LYS A 802 -22.80 -0.51 19.24
N SER A 803 -24.05 -0.05 19.10
CA SER A 803 -24.69 0.17 17.80
C SER A 803 -24.20 1.41 17.05
N SER A 804 -23.40 2.27 17.68
CA SER A 804 -22.77 3.42 17.04
C SER A 804 -21.29 3.12 16.76
N MET A 805 -20.90 3.12 15.50
CA MET A 805 -19.53 2.82 15.03
C MET A 805 -18.45 3.73 15.66
N LYS A 806 -18.80 4.94 16.08
CA LYS A 806 -17.90 5.88 16.78
C LYS A 806 -17.51 5.45 18.20
N ILE A 807 -18.33 4.64 18.85
CA ILE A 807 -18.10 4.24 20.25
C ILE A 807 -17.35 2.92 20.33
N ARG A 808 -17.44 2.04 19.34
CA ARG A 808 -16.54 0.87 19.20
C ARG A 808 -15.08 1.30 19.23
N ARG A 809 -14.76 2.44 18.64
CA ARG A 809 -13.41 3.01 18.55
C ARG A 809 -12.89 3.52 19.91
N LEU A 810 -13.76 4.10 20.74
CA LEU A 810 -13.39 4.61 22.08
C LEU A 810 -13.05 3.50 23.07
N VAL A 811 -13.76 2.37 23.00
CA VAL A 811 -13.56 1.25 23.93
C VAL A 811 -12.25 0.51 23.61
N TYR A 812 -11.89 0.36 22.34
CA TYR A 812 -10.69 -0.34 21.91
C TYR A 812 -9.39 0.42 22.27
N ASN A 813 -9.35 1.73 22.03
CA ASN A 813 -8.17 2.56 22.34
C ASN A 813 -7.89 2.72 23.84
N HIS A 814 -8.82 2.36 24.70
CA HIS A 814 -8.68 2.50 26.16
C HIS A 814 -8.12 1.26 26.86
N PHE A 815 -8.13 0.09 26.20
CA PHE A 815 -7.56 -1.11 26.80
C PHE A 815 -6.03 -1.14 26.80
N THR A 816 -5.39 -0.29 26.03
CA THR A 816 -3.92 -0.24 25.88
C THR A 816 -3.24 0.90 26.65
N VAL A 817 -3.98 1.86 27.25
CA VAL A 817 -3.35 3.04 27.88
C VAL A 817 -3.90 3.32 29.28
N ARG A 818 -3.05 3.11 30.29
CA ARG A 818 -3.03 3.65 31.66
C ARG A 818 -4.21 3.40 32.59
N ILE A 819 -4.04 2.44 33.48
CA ILE A 819 -4.62 2.46 34.82
C ILE A 819 -3.85 3.50 35.64
N GLY A 820 -4.38 4.72 35.75
CA GLY A 820 -3.78 5.74 36.62
C GLY A 820 -4.26 7.17 36.36
N LYS A 821 -4.40 7.61 35.15
CA LYS A 821 -4.99 8.92 34.81
C LYS A 821 -5.71 8.82 33.47
N MET A 822 -7.05 8.65 33.53
CA MET A 822 -7.86 8.65 32.30
C MET A 822 -7.91 10.08 31.70
N GLN A 823 -7.27 10.30 30.58
CA GLN A 823 -7.53 11.48 29.75
C GLN A 823 -8.32 11.04 28.51
N PHE A 824 -9.53 11.57 28.38
CA PHE A 824 -10.39 11.43 27.22
C PHE A 824 -10.19 12.62 26.29
N PHE A 825 -9.91 12.38 25.04
CA PHE A 825 -9.90 13.41 24.01
C PHE A 825 -10.98 13.13 22.99
N THR A 826 -11.97 14.01 22.88
CA THR A 826 -12.76 14.26 21.68
C THR A 826 -13.35 15.66 21.79
N GLU A 827 -13.23 16.43 20.74
CA GLU A 827 -13.85 17.76 20.62
C GLU A 827 -15.37 17.70 20.44
N GLY A 828 -16.06 18.71 20.90
CA GLY A 828 -17.49 18.89 20.69
C GLY A 828 -18.39 18.10 21.65
N ARG A 829 -19.20 17.19 21.13
CA ARG A 829 -20.23 16.43 21.90
C ARG A 829 -19.66 15.49 22.99
N GLY A 830 -18.37 15.24 22.98
CA GLY A 830 -17.69 14.43 23.98
C GLY A 830 -17.71 15.01 25.41
N LYS A 831 -17.81 16.33 25.57
CA LYS A 831 -17.84 17.00 26.90
C LYS A 831 -19.07 16.62 27.72
N ALA A 832 -20.24 16.53 27.10
CA ALA A 832 -21.47 16.18 27.78
C ALA A 832 -21.52 14.69 28.20
N ILE A 833 -20.97 13.80 27.40
CA ILE A 833 -20.84 12.37 27.72
C ILE A 833 -19.80 12.16 28.83
N LYS A 834 -18.69 12.92 28.79
CA LYS A 834 -17.64 12.93 29.81
C LYS A 834 -18.19 13.31 31.22
N ALA A 835 -19.03 14.34 31.29
CA ALA A 835 -19.67 14.78 32.54
C ALA A 835 -20.64 13.71 33.08
N LYS A 836 -21.45 13.07 32.24
CA LYS A 836 -22.39 12.00 32.63
C LYS A 836 -21.66 10.71 33.06
N LEU A 837 -20.59 10.32 32.39
CA LEU A 837 -19.80 9.16 32.75
C LEU A 837 -19.00 9.37 34.06
N ARG A 838 -18.47 10.58 34.29
CA ARG A 838 -17.81 10.93 35.57
C ARG A 838 -18.79 10.84 36.73
N LYS A 839 -19.99 11.40 36.61
CA LYS A 839 -21.04 11.33 37.65
C LYS A 839 -21.51 9.90 37.92
N PHE A 840 -21.51 9.05 36.88
CA PHE A 840 -21.90 7.65 36.99
C PHE A 840 -20.82 6.75 37.61
N CYS A 841 -19.54 7.08 37.40
CA CYS A 841 -18.41 6.32 37.93
C CYS A 841 -17.98 6.73 39.35
N GLY A 842 -18.62 7.73 39.97
CA GLY A 842 -18.36 8.14 41.37
C GLY A 842 -17.03 8.91 41.56
N PHE A 843 -16.47 9.52 40.49
CA PHE A 843 -15.28 10.34 40.62
C PHE A 843 -15.66 11.78 41.04
N LYS A 844 -15.24 12.18 42.24
CA LYS A 844 -15.32 13.58 42.66
C LYS A 844 -14.35 14.42 41.85
N THR A 845 -14.80 15.59 41.42
CA THR A 845 -14.00 16.65 40.76
C THR A 845 -12.89 17.09 41.71
N VAL A 846 -11.66 17.02 41.26
CA VAL A 846 -10.57 17.93 41.64
C VAL A 846 -10.18 18.67 40.38
#